data_0e1bbd3f8051eee3e14b66c50cec6c5a
#
_entry.id   0e1bbd3f8051eee3e14b66c50cec6c5a
#
_cell.length_a   1.000
_cell.length_b   1.000
_cell.length_c   1.000
_cell.angle_alpha   90.00
_cell.angle_beta   90.00
_cell.angle_gamma   90.00
#
_symmetry.space_group_name_H-M   'P 1'
#
loop_
_entity.id
_entity.type
_entity.pdbx_description
1 polymer ?
#
loop_
_entity_poly.entity_id
_entity_poly.type
_entity_poly.pdbx_seq_one_letter_code
_entity_poly.pdbx_strand_id
1 'polypeptide(L)'
;MKEIKHIIYLFTILLFVSCSTTKNLPEGEVLYTGIKNIEITNEDKSKEGEEALTEIEAALAYPPNNALLGSSSIRIPFPFGLWVYNAFVNKKGKIGKWIFNKLAAKPVFINTVNPEVRTKVAYNLLREYGYFNGSTSYEITPDKKNPKKAKIHYKIEMNNAYTYDSIAYVRLRHRIDTLIQRNIGNRLINNGDNFNVVQLEAERQRISSLLRNNGYYYFRPEFISYQADTIQHPGKVALRISTKPGLSRTVLRPWKIGDISVHLNGYNNESPTDSIQYKDLKIFYEGKLRVRPSVLYDRLKFHTGDLYSQQQQEKTQTNFSRLGIFRYSEMQYTPKDTSRRCDTLNLQINTVYDLPLDGELELNVTTKSNDQTGPGAVFSVTKRNIFGGGETFSVGLRGSYEWQTGKRVAGKSSAINSWELGASGTLTFPQVIFPSLFKRDMNYPSSTSFRIYIDQLNRAKFFKMLAFGGSASYEFQPSATSHHSVTPFKLTYSLLQRTTAEFDSIITDNPALGQSLENQFIPAIGYTYTYDDSPITTKKNHLWWQSSITQAGLIIDAIYAAAGKSFNKRDKQLLGNKFAQFIKVTSEIRYNYALGGNQHLVGRLMAGIAYSYGNATTTPYSEQFYIGGANSIRAFTIRSIGPGSYHPTDSKYGYLDQTGDIKIEANLEYRFPILGDLHGATFLDAGNVWLLRNDEQRPGGQFKWNRFWKDLALGTGIGLRYDLTFLVIRVDWGIGLHVPYDTGKKGYYNIPKFKDGMGVHLAIGYPF
;
A
#
# COMPACT_ATOMS: atom_id res chain seq x y z
N MET A 1 -11.71 -31.25 28.86
CA MET A 1 -13.16 -31.08 28.60
C MET A 1 -13.99 -30.78 29.82
N LYS A 2 -13.70 -31.33 31.02
CA LYS A 2 -14.47 -30.99 32.25
C LYS A 2 -14.22 -29.55 32.73
N GLU A 3 -13.00 -29.07 32.68
CA GLU A 3 -12.61 -27.70 33.06
C GLU A 3 -13.27 -26.61 32.16
N ILE A 4 -13.38 -26.84 30.85
CA ILE A 4 -14.04 -25.93 29.92
C ILE A 4 -15.53 -25.83 30.19
N LYS A 5 -16.19 -26.94 30.63
CA LYS A 5 -17.60 -26.92 31.04
C LYS A 5 -17.83 -26.09 32.32
N HIS A 6 -16.91 -26.13 33.28
CA HIS A 6 -16.99 -25.30 34.47
C HIS A 6 -16.79 -23.82 34.19
N ILE A 7 -15.90 -23.48 33.27
CA ILE A 7 -15.69 -22.08 32.79
C ILE A 7 -16.95 -21.60 32.05
N ILE A 8 -17.57 -22.44 31.19
CA ILE A 8 -18.81 -22.11 30.48
C ILE A 8 -19.97 -21.98 31.47
N TYR A 9 -20.11 -22.85 32.49
CA TYR A 9 -21.11 -22.70 33.52
C TYR A 9 -20.92 -21.47 34.41
N LEU A 10 -19.67 -21.14 34.75
CA LEU A 10 -19.35 -19.91 35.48
C LEU A 10 -19.65 -18.65 34.65
N PHE A 11 -19.40 -18.70 33.35
CA PHE A 11 -19.76 -17.64 32.41
C PHE A 11 -21.28 -17.52 32.20
N THR A 12 -21.99 -18.63 32.18
CA THR A 12 -23.47 -18.66 32.06
C THR A 12 -24.14 -18.16 33.33
N ILE A 13 -23.62 -18.49 34.51
CA ILE A 13 -24.15 -17.99 35.81
C ILE A 13 -23.87 -16.48 35.95
N LEU A 14 -22.73 -15.97 35.44
CA LEU A 14 -22.46 -14.53 35.37
C LEU A 14 -23.41 -13.78 34.42
N LEU A 15 -23.99 -14.45 33.43
CA LEU A 15 -24.98 -13.87 32.49
C LEU A 15 -26.37 -13.73 33.08
N PHE A 16 -26.73 -14.47 34.15
CA PHE A 16 -28.04 -14.42 34.79
C PHE A 16 -28.18 -13.44 35.98
N VAL A 17 -27.08 -12.78 36.40
CA VAL A 17 -27.18 -11.65 37.30
C VAL A 17 -27.73 -10.48 36.49
N SER A 18 -29.00 -10.12 36.72
CA SER A 18 -29.66 -8.94 36.14
C SER A 18 -28.85 -7.67 36.47
N CYS A 19 -27.86 -7.37 35.66
CA CYS A 19 -26.97 -6.22 35.85
C CYS A 19 -27.68 -4.97 35.36
N SER A 20 -28.21 -4.18 36.27
CA SER A 20 -28.72 -2.83 35.97
C SER A 20 -27.59 -2.00 35.36
N THR A 21 -27.88 -1.31 34.25
CA THR A 21 -26.93 -0.36 33.61
C THR A 21 -27.00 1.04 34.22
N THR A 22 -27.95 1.27 35.16
CA THR A 22 -28.26 2.62 35.70
C THR A 22 -28.29 2.68 37.23
N LYS A 23 -27.96 1.60 37.93
CA LYS A 23 -28.09 1.50 39.40
C LYS A 23 -27.21 2.49 40.15
N ASN A 24 -25.95 2.66 39.70
CA ASN A 24 -24.93 3.46 40.37
C ASN A 24 -24.47 4.66 39.51
N LEU A 25 -25.41 5.26 38.74
CA LEU A 25 -25.14 6.51 38.06
C LEU A 25 -25.22 7.69 39.06
N PRO A 26 -24.41 8.74 38.89
CA PRO A 26 -24.54 9.97 39.67
C PRO A 26 -25.93 10.57 39.55
N GLU A 27 -26.35 11.27 40.62
CA GLU A 27 -27.65 11.97 40.62
C GLU A 27 -27.67 13.08 39.58
N GLY A 28 -28.76 13.20 38.84
CA GLY A 28 -28.97 14.18 37.78
C GLY A 28 -28.37 13.79 36.43
N GLU A 29 -27.57 12.74 36.34
CA GLU A 29 -26.96 12.30 35.07
C GLU A 29 -27.83 11.31 34.29
N VAL A 30 -27.95 11.52 32.99
CA VAL A 30 -28.72 10.68 32.08
C VAL A 30 -27.78 9.91 31.16
N LEU A 31 -27.89 8.59 31.17
CA LEU A 31 -27.08 7.71 30.36
C LEU A 31 -27.43 7.86 28.87
N TYR A 32 -26.45 8.19 28.06
CA TYR A 32 -26.57 8.24 26.61
C TYR A 32 -26.62 6.83 26.02
N THR A 33 -27.66 6.53 25.27
CA THR A 33 -27.86 5.22 24.64
C THR A 33 -27.79 5.27 23.11
N GLY A 34 -27.29 6.38 22.57
CA GLY A 34 -27.02 6.59 21.15
C GLY A 34 -28.00 7.55 20.46
N ILE A 35 -27.78 7.75 19.19
CA ILE A 35 -28.65 8.55 18.33
C ILE A 35 -29.95 7.78 18.09
N LYS A 36 -31.09 8.47 18.15
CA LYS A 36 -32.40 7.92 17.79
C LYS A 36 -32.60 7.95 16.27
N ASN A 37 -32.39 9.13 15.69
CA ASN A 37 -32.47 9.39 14.25
C ASN A 37 -31.75 10.72 13.96
N ILE A 38 -31.24 10.86 12.75
CA ILE A 38 -30.84 12.13 12.14
C ILE A 38 -31.88 12.38 11.04
N GLU A 39 -32.76 13.35 11.27
CA GLU A 39 -33.79 13.73 10.32
C GLU A 39 -33.25 14.85 9.43
N ILE A 40 -33.21 14.59 8.12
CA ILE A 40 -32.71 15.55 7.13
C ILE A 40 -33.90 16.00 6.30
N THR A 41 -34.09 17.30 6.21
CA THR A 41 -35.14 17.94 5.41
C THR A 41 -34.50 18.85 4.36
N ASN A 42 -35.16 18.99 3.21
CA ASN A 42 -34.64 19.74 2.06
C ASN A 42 -33.22 19.33 1.67
N GLU A 43 -32.98 18.00 1.62
CA GLU A 43 -31.69 17.41 1.31
C GLU A 43 -31.23 17.77 -0.09
N ASP A 44 -29.98 18.24 -0.21
CA ASP A 44 -29.29 18.41 -1.48
C ASP A 44 -28.59 17.10 -1.87
N LYS A 45 -29.07 16.46 -2.94
CA LYS A 45 -28.54 15.19 -3.49
C LYS A 45 -27.37 15.39 -4.44
N SER A 46 -26.84 16.60 -4.54
CA SER A 46 -25.59 16.83 -5.27
C SER A 46 -24.42 16.14 -4.53
N LYS A 47 -23.31 15.94 -5.24
CA LYS A 47 -22.10 15.37 -4.65
C LYS A 47 -21.59 16.21 -3.46
N GLU A 48 -21.66 17.53 -3.60
CA GLU A 48 -21.28 18.49 -2.56
C GLU A 48 -22.21 18.40 -1.36
N GLY A 49 -23.51 18.18 -1.59
CA GLY A 49 -24.49 17.94 -0.53
C GLY A 49 -24.24 16.65 0.23
N GLU A 50 -23.93 15.55 -0.47
CA GLU A 50 -23.56 14.29 0.16
C GLU A 50 -22.26 14.39 0.97
N GLU A 51 -21.26 15.13 0.48
CA GLU A 51 -20.01 15.39 1.21
C GLU A 51 -20.27 16.19 2.50
N ALA A 52 -21.07 17.24 2.43
CA ALA A 52 -21.48 18.04 3.59
C ALA A 52 -22.21 17.19 4.63
N LEU A 53 -23.19 16.38 4.21
CA LEU A 53 -23.94 15.50 5.11
C LEU A 53 -23.05 14.47 5.79
N THR A 54 -22.09 13.88 5.06
CA THR A 54 -21.15 12.91 5.62
C THR A 54 -20.33 13.53 6.77
N GLU A 55 -19.84 14.75 6.60
CA GLU A 55 -19.09 15.45 7.65
C GLU A 55 -20.00 15.86 8.83
N ILE A 56 -21.22 16.31 8.55
CA ILE A 56 -22.20 16.67 9.57
C ILE A 56 -22.60 15.44 10.41
N GLU A 57 -22.88 14.31 9.76
CA GLU A 57 -23.19 13.07 10.45
C GLU A 57 -22.02 12.58 11.31
N ALA A 58 -20.79 12.70 10.82
CA ALA A 58 -19.58 12.39 11.58
C ALA A 58 -19.42 13.32 12.81
N ALA A 59 -19.70 14.61 12.67
CA ALA A 59 -19.66 15.57 13.78
C ALA A 59 -20.72 15.30 14.85
N LEU A 60 -21.89 14.84 14.45
CA LEU A 60 -22.99 14.48 15.37
C LEU A 60 -22.79 13.11 16.01
N ALA A 61 -22.02 12.23 15.38
CA ALA A 61 -21.78 10.88 15.85
C ALA A 61 -21.04 10.85 17.20
N TYR A 62 -21.53 10.03 18.14
CA TYR A 62 -20.84 9.70 19.38
C TYR A 62 -21.13 8.25 19.77
N PRO A 63 -20.12 7.43 20.09
CA PRO A 63 -20.31 6.04 20.42
C PRO A 63 -20.91 5.87 21.84
N PRO A 64 -22.04 5.14 22.01
CA PRO A 64 -22.56 4.79 23.33
C PRO A 64 -21.74 3.66 23.99
N ASN A 65 -21.96 3.38 25.26
CA ASN A 65 -21.23 2.36 26.02
C ASN A 65 -21.29 0.93 25.47
N ASN A 66 -22.26 0.62 24.65
CA ASN A 66 -22.38 -0.69 23.99
C ASN A 66 -22.06 -0.62 22.49
N ALA A 67 -21.34 0.41 22.06
CA ALA A 67 -20.85 0.51 20.71
C ALA A 67 -19.89 -0.63 20.38
N LEU A 68 -20.10 -1.29 19.26
CA LEU A 68 -19.16 -2.29 18.75
C LEU A 68 -18.01 -1.53 18.07
N LEU A 69 -16.78 -1.76 18.54
CA LEU A 69 -15.56 -1.14 17.99
C LEU A 69 -15.62 0.39 17.83
N GLY A 70 -16.35 1.07 18.73
CA GLY A 70 -16.46 2.53 18.70
C GLY A 70 -17.53 3.10 17.75
N SER A 71 -18.36 2.28 17.12
CA SER A 71 -19.42 2.73 16.21
C SER A 71 -20.56 3.45 16.94
N SER A 72 -20.99 4.61 16.43
CA SER A 72 -22.20 5.27 16.91
C SER A 72 -23.49 4.55 16.52
N SER A 73 -23.45 3.70 15.49
CA SER A 73 -24.62 3.07 14.86
C SER A 73 -24.83 1.62 15.28
N ILE A 74 -23.78 0.82 15.41
CA ILE A 74 -23.89 -0.62 15.70
C ILE A 74 -23.57 -0.91 17.16
N ARG A 75 -24.44 -1.70 17.78
CA ARG A 75 -24.45 -1.95 19.22
C ARG A 75 -24.38 -3.43 19.53
N ILE A 76 -23.56 -3.78 20.51
CA ILE A 76 -23.61 -5.10 21.11
C ILE A 76 -24.86 -5.16 22.00
N PRO A 77 -25.66 -6.25 21.95
CA PRO A 77 -26.85 -6.37 22.82
C PRO A 77 -26.53 -6.32 24.32
N PHE A 78 -25.28 -6.60 24.67
CA PHE A 78 -24.82 -6.71 26.05
C PHE A 78 -23.75 -5.66 26.38
N PRO A 79 -24.08 -4.57 27.13
CA PRO A 79 -23.10 -3.54 27.53
C PRO A 79 -22.23 -4.02 28.70
N PHE A 80 -21.40 -5.03 28.46
CA PHE A 80 -20.60 -5.72 29.48
C PHE A 80 -19.77 -4.77 30.34
N GLY A 81 -19.04 -3.85 29.73
CA GLY A 81 -18.20 -2.88 30.46
C GLY A 81 -19.03 -2.00 31.43
N LEU A 82 -20.24 -1.64 31.04
CA LEU A 82 -21.13 -0.85 31.88
C LEU A 82 -21.75 -1.70 33.02
N TRP A 83 -22.03 -2.98 32.79
CA TRP A 83 -22.44 -3.90 33.85
C TRP A 83 -21.34 -4.07 34.90
N VAL A 84 -20.08 -4.26 34.47
CA VAL A 84 -18.94 -4.31 35.36
C VAL A 84 -18.79 -3.01 36.14
N TYR A 85 -18.94 -1.85 35.50
CA TYR A 85 -18.95 -0.55 36.18
C TYR A 85 -19.95 -0.54 37.31
N ASN A 86 -21.25 -0.83 37.05
CA ASN A 86 -22.32 -0.80 38.05
C ASN A 86 -22.14 -1.85 39.15
N ALA A 87 -21.53 -2.99 38.87
CA ALA A 87 -21.30 -4.05 39.84
C ALA A 87 -20.15 -3.77 40.80
N PHE A 88 -19.11 -3.05 40.32
CA PHE A 88 -17.83 -2.95 41.04
C PHE A 88 -17.42 -1.52 41.42
N VAL A 89 -18.12 -0.47 40.99
CA VAL A 89 -17.76 0.94 41.30
C VAL A 89 -17.64 1.19 42.79
N ASN A 90 -18.47 0.55 43.64
CA ASN A 90 -18.45 0.72 45.08
C ASN A 90 -17.69 -0.39 45.83
N LYS A 91 -16.98 -1.30 45.12
CA LYS A 91 -16.25 -2.41 45.77
C LYS A 91 -14.86 -1.96 46.22
N LYS A 92 -14.54 -2.10 47.50
CA LYS A 92 -13.27 -1.66 48.13
C LYS A 92 -12.16 -2.72 48.07
N GLY A 93 -12.45 -3.99 47.81
CA GLY A 93 -11.47 -5.09 47.79
C GLY A 93 -10.49 -5.06 46.59
N LYS A 94 -9.27 -5.59 46.80
CA LYS A 94 -8.20 -5.59 45.76
C LYS A 94 -8.65 -6.22 44.43
N ILE A 95 -9.34 -7.37 44.48
CA ILE A 95 -9.87 -8.09 43.31
C ILE A 95 -10.95 -7.26 42.61
N GLY A 96 -11.89 -6.68 43.38
CA GLY A 96 -12.94 -5.83 42.81
C GLY A 96 -12.41 -4.60 42.14
N LYS A 97 -11.37 -3.94 42.69
CA LYS A 97 -10.66 -2.82 42.05
C LYS A 97 -9.93 -3.22 40.80
N TRP A 98 -9.30 -4.40 40.76
CA TRP A 98 -8.61 -4.91 39.58
C TRP A 98 -9.59 -5.16 38.44
N ILE A 99 -10.74 -5.85 38.72
CA ILE A 99 -11.81 -6.09 37.74
C ILE A 99 -12.35 -4.76 37.21
N PHE A 100 -12.63 -3.81 38.09
CA PHE A 100 -13.10 -2.48 37.72
C PHE A 100 -12.12 -1.77 36.79
N ASN A 101 -10.84 -1.71 37.17
CA ASN A 101 -9.82 -0.99 36.40
C ASN A 101 -9.53 -1.63 35.01
N LYS A 102 -9.75 -2.95 34.87
CA LYS A 102 -9.44 -3.67 33.62
C LYS A 102 -10.64 -3.85 32.71
N LEU A 103 -11.85 -3.97 33.24
CA LEU A 103 -13.02 -4.41 32.49
C LEU A 103 -14.20 -3.43 32.54
N ALA A 104 -14.22 -2.45 33.45
CA ALA A 104 -15.30 -1.48 33.51
C ALA A 104 -15.17 -0.41 32.44
N ALA A 105 -16.28 -0.09 31.77
CA ALA A 105 -16.38 1.08 30.90
C ALA A 105 -17.09 2.22 31.67
N LYS A 106 -16.51 3.41 31.66
CA LYS A 106 -17.13 4.60 32.25
C LYS A 106 -18.45 4.90 31.51
N PRO A 107 -19.55 5.21 32.23
CA PRO A 107 -20.82 5.58 31.59
C PRO A 107 -20.67 6.86 30.78
N VAL A 108 -21.22 6.86 29.58
CA VAL A 108 -21.32 8.03 28.70
C VAL A 108 -22.64 8.72 29.00
N PHE A 109 -22.59 9.98 29.42
CA PHE A 109 -23.77 10.79 29.73
C PHE A 109 -24.14 11.71 28.60
N ILE A 110 -25.40 12.18 28.57
CA ILE A 110 -25.87 13.20 27.63
C ILE A 110 -25.00 14.47 27.72
N ASN A 111 -24.63 14.87 28.97
CA ASN A 111 -23.75 16.02 29.19
C ASN A 111 -22.33 15.81 28.60
N THR A 112 -21.83 14.57 28.63
CA THR A 112 -20.53 14.22 28.00
C THR A 112 -20.62 14.32 26.48
N VAL A 113 -21.73 13.89 25.88
CA VAL A 113 -21.95 14.00 24.44
C VAL A 113 -22.05 15.45 23.99
N ASN A 114 -22.62 16.30 24.85
CA ASN A 114 -22.86 17.72 24.62
C ASN A 114 -23.56 17.99 23.26
N PRO A 115 -24.83 17.62 23.12
CA PRO A 115 -25.54 17.73 21.85
C PRO A 115 -25.65 19.18 21.35
N GLU A 116 -25.68 20.15 22.26
CA GLU A 116 -25.71 21.58 21.88
C GLU A 116 -24.46 21.98 21.09
N VAL A 117 -23.28 21.64 21.60
CA VAL A 117 -22.02 21.95 20.90
C VAL A 117 -21.95 21.23 19.56
N ARG A 118 -22.36 19.96 19.50
CA ARG A 118 -22.39 19.18 18.26
C ARG A 118 -23.34 19.78 17.22
N THR A 119 -24.51 20.20 17.66
CA THR A 119 -25.47 20.90 16.79
C THR A 119 -24.91 22.22 16.27
N LYS A 120 -24.18 22.99 17.10
CA LYS A 120 -23.50 24.21 16.65
C LYS A 120 -22.39 23.90 15.63
N VAL A 121 -21.63 22.82 15.82
CA VAL A 121 -20.63 22.37 14.83
C VAL A 121 -21.31 22.00 13.52
N ALA A 122 -22.39 21.21 13.57
CA ALA A 122 -23.15 20.85 12.37
C ALA A 122 -23.72 22.07 11.65
N TYR A 123 -24.21 23.09 12.37
CA TYR A 123 -24.64 24.36 11.80
C TYR A 123 -23.50 25.13 11.11
N ASN A 124 -22.31 25.16 11.71
CA ASN A 124 -21.15 25.79 11.09
C ASN A 124 -20.73 25.05 9.82
N LEU A 125 -20.74 23.72 9.84
CA LEU A 125 -20.45 22.92 8.64
C LEU A 125 -21.44 23.21 7.50
N LEU A 126 -22.76 23.33 7.79
CA LEU A 126 -23.72 23.76 6.77
C LEU A 126 -23.30 25.07 6.10
N ARG A 127 -22.89 26.05 6.89
CA ARG A 127 -22.44 27.35 6.38
C ARG A 127 -21.12 27.29 5.60
N GLU A 128 -20.21 26.40 6.02
CA GLU A 128 -18.95 26.18 5.32
C GLU A 128 -19.17 25.58 3.92
N TYR A 129 -20.23 24.78 3.75
CA TYR A 129 -20.66 24.25 2.46
C TYR A 129 -21.67 25.12 1.70
N GLY A 130 -21.92 26.37 2.17
CA GLY A 130 -22.77 27.33 1.48
C GLY A 130 -24.26 27.24 1.78
N TYR A 131 -24.70 26.41 2.69
CA TYR A 131 -26.10 26.31 3.13
C TYR A 131 -26.41 27.38 4.20
N PHE A 132 -26.34 28.63 3.80
CA PHE A 132 -26.48 29.76 4.75
C PHE A 132 -27.87 29.87 5.39
N ASN A 133 -28.91 29.36 4.74
CA ASN A 133 -30.28 29.30 5.24
C ASN A 133 -30.60 27.97 5.94
N GLY A 134 -29.57 27.09 6.11
CA GLY A 134 -29.72 25.84 6.82
C GLY A 134 -29.89 26.04 8.32
N SER A 135 -30.56 25.09 8.95
CA SER A 135 -30.78 25.06 10.39
C SER A 135 -30.48 23.68 10.99
N THR A 136 -30.08 23.67 12.25
CA THR A 136 -29.82 22.44 12.99
C THR A 136 -30.41 22.54 14.39
N SER A 137 -31.04 21.45 14.85
CA SER A 137 -31.60 21.37 16.20
C SER A 137 -31.46 19.93 16.75
N TYR A 138 -31.67 19.78 18.04
CA TYR A 138 -31.67 18.47 18.69
C TYR A 138 -32.80 18.36 19.70
N GLU A 139 -33.20 17.11 19.96
CA GLU A 139 -34.19 16.76 20.99
C GLU A 139 -33.69 15.53 21.77
N ILE A 140 -33.73 15.64 23.10
CA ILE A 140 -33.39 14.51 23.98
C ILE A 140 -34.68 13.71 24.22
N THR A 141 -34.66 12.45 23.77
CA THR A 141 -35.80 11.53 23.91
C THR A 141 -35.50 10.53 25.03
N PRO A 142 -36.15 10.65 26.19
CA PRO A 142 -36.04 9.68 27.29
C PRO A 142 -36.54 8.30 26.88
N ASP A 143 -35.94 7.26 27.45
CA ASP A 143 -36.40 5.88 27.26
C ASP A 143 -37.73 5.66 28.05
N LYS A 144 -38.73 5.09 27.39
CA LYS A 144 -40.09 4.88 27.99
C LYS A 144 -40.07 4.00 29.25
N LYS A 145 -39.10 3.07 29.34
CA LYS A 145 -39.02 2.12 30.48
C LYS A 145 -38.05 2.58 31.57
N ASN A 146 -37.11 3.47 31.27
CA ASN A 146 -36.14 3.95 32.23
C ASN A 146 -35.72 5.39 31.95
N PRO A 147 -36.25 6.37 32.70
CA PRO A 147 -35.96 7.80 32.44
C PRO A 147 -34.51 8.19 32.68
N LYS A 148 -33.70 7.35 33.36
CA LYS A 148 -32.26 7.54 33.48
C LYS A 148 -31.46 7.22 32.19
N LYS A 149 -32.15 6.88 31.09
CA LYS A 149 -31.58 6.63 29.76
C LYS A 149 -32.25 7.54 28.77
N ALA A 150 -31.43 8.06 27.80
CA ALA A 150 -31.97 8.85 26.69
C ALA A 150 -31.21 8.61 25.40
N LYS A 151 -31.88 8.92 24.30
CA LYS A 151 -31.34 9.02 22.96
C LYS A 151 -31.40 10.48 22.49
N ILE A 152 -30.56 10.84 21.55
CA ILE A 152 -30.60 12.14 20.91
C ILE A 152 -31.20 12.00 19.52
N HIS A 153 -32.16 12.84 19.20
CA HIS A 153 -32.71 13.03 17.86
C HIS A 153 -32.20 14.35 17.32
N TYR A 154 -31.51 14.31 16.18
CA TYR A 154 -31.02 15.51 15.50
C TYR A 154 -31.91 15.82 14.31
N LYS A 155 -32.14 17.12 14.06
CA LYS A 155 -32.86 17.62 12.89
C LYS A 155 -31.95 18.57 12.14
N ILE A 156 -31.80 18.34 10.84
CA ILE A 156 -30.99 19.12 9.93
C ILE A 156 -31.88 19.57 8.77
N GLU A 157 -31.92 20.84 8.53
CA GLU A 157 -32.58 21.42 7.37
C GLU A 157 -31.49 22.09 6.50
N MET A 158 -31.27 21.57 5.28
CA MET A 158 -30.19 22.07 4.42
C MET A 158 -30.61 23.32 3.63
N ASN A 159 -31.73 23.25 2.94
CA ASN A 159 -32.15 24.21 1.94
C ASN A 159 -31.16 24.30 0.75
N ASN A 160 -31.26 25.37 -0.06
CA ASN A 160 -30.38 25.49 -1.25
C ASN A 160 -29.02 26.09 -0.86
N ALA A 161 -27.96 25.53 -1.43
CA ALA A 161 -26.62 26.06 -1.34
C ALA A 161 -26.53 27.39 -2.14
N TYR A 162 -25.76 28.34 -1.63
CA TYR A 162 -25.43 29.55 -2.36
C TYR A 162 -24.34 29.26 -3.39
N THR A 163 -24.46 29.90 -4.57
CA THR A 163 -23.49 29.76 -5.68
C THR A 163 -22.72 31.05 -5.93
N TYR A 164 -21.48 30.94 -6.45
CA TYR A 164 -20.72 32.14 -6.83
C TYR A 164 -21.38 32.84 -8.03
N ASP A 165 -21.78 34.12 -7.82
CA ASP A 165 -22.27 35.00 -8.89
C ASP A 165 -21.10 35.61 -9.67
N SER A 166 -20.13 36.16 -8.94
CA SER A 166 -18.94 36.78 -9.50
C SER A 166 -17.72 36.58 -8.62
N ILE A 167 -16.57 36.44 -9.24
CA ILE A 167 -15.27 36.30 -8.56
C ILE A 167 -14.32 37.36 -9.12
N ALA A 168 -13.93 38.35 -8.31
CA ALA A 168 -13.08 39.45 -8.72
C ALA A 168 -11.79 39.51 -7.90
N TYR A 169 -10.67 39.66 -8.59
CA TYR A 169 -9.38 39.96 -7.96
C TYR A 169 -9.19 41.48 -7.87
N VAL A 170 -9.05 41.99 -6.65
CA VAL A 170 -9.01 43.44 -6.40
C VAL A 170 -7.84 43.81 -5.49
N ARG A 171 -7.37 45.05 -5.59
CA ARG A 171 -6.31 45.61 -4.73
C ARG A 171 -5.02 44.77 -4.70
N LEU A 172 -4.68 44.15 -5.83
CA LEU A 172 -3.43 43.45 -6.02
C LEU A 172 -2.35 44.37 -6.60
N ARG A 173 -1.07 44.10 -6.27
CA ARG A 173 0.03 44.78 -6.98
C ARG A 173 0.11 44.27 -8.41
N HIS A 174 0.45 45.14 -9.36
CA HIS A 174 0.46 44.84 -10.79
C HIS A 174 1.19 43.53 -11.16
N ARG A 175 2.38 43.27 -10.59
CA ARG A 175 3.13 42.02 -10.84
C ARG A 175 2.40 40.79 -10.29
N ILE A 176 1.79 40.87 -9.12
CA ILE A 176 1.04 39.76 -8.50
C ILE A 176 -0.23 39.51 -9.31
N ASP A 177 -0.94 40.59 -9.67
CA ASP A 177 -2.13 40.48 -10.52
C ASP A 177 -1.82 39.83 -11.86
N THR A 178 -0.76 40.27 -12.55
CA THR A 178 -0.32 39.67 -13.81
C THR A 178 -0.03 38.17 -13.68
N LEU A 179 0.61 37.73 -12.59
CA LEU A 179 0.88 36.27 -12.36
C LEU A 179 -0.42 35.50 -12.14
N ILE A 180 -1.36 36.04 -11.37
CA ILE A 180 -2.66 35.42 -11.11
C ILE A 180 -3.46 35.32 -12.41
N GLN A 181 -3.55 36.42 -13.17
CA GLN A 181 -4.33 36.45 -14.42
C GLN A 181 -3.77 35.49 -15.49
N ARG A 182 -2.45 35.36 -15.61
CA ARG A 182 -1.81 34.36 -16.50
C ARG A 182 -2.13 32.93 -16.12
N ASN A 183 -2.46 32.68 -14.85
CA ASN A 183 -2.77 31.36 -14.31
C ASN A 183 -4.25 31.22 -13.91
N ILE A 184 -5.14 32.06 -14.45
CA ILE A 184 -6.56 32.09 -14.10
C ILE A 184 -7.28 30.80 -14.49
N GLY A 185 -6.84 30.14 -15.57
CA GLY A 185 -7.39 28.85 -16.02
C GLY A 185 -7.22 27.71 -15.02
N ASN A 186 -6.30 27.83 -14.06
CA ASN A 186 -6.06 26.84 -13.00
C ASN A 186 -6.81 27.18 -11.71
N ARG A 187 -7.75 28.12 -11.74
CA ARG A 187 -8.57 28.53 -10.60
C ARG A 187 -9.45 27.36 -10.14
N LEU A 188 -9.55 27.16 -8.82
CA LEU A 188 -10.31 26.06 -8.22
C LEU A 188 -11.78 26.39 -7.96
N ILE A 189 -12.15 27.69 -8.00
CA ILE A 189 -13.50 28.19 -7.78
C ILE A 189 -13.97 28.94 -9.02
N ASN A 190 -15.15 28.66 -9.52
CA ASN A 190 -15.70 29.30 -10.73
C ASN A 190 -17.08 29.92 -10.47
N ASN A 191 -17.49 30.82 -11.36
CA ASN A 191 -18.85 31.33 -11.30
C ASN A 191 -19.85 30.20 -11.54
N GLY A 192 -20.87 30.11 -10.71
CA GLY A 192 -21.86 29.02 -10.74
C GLY A 192 -21.55 27.85 -9.81
N ASP A 193 -20.29 27.66 -9.36
CA ASP A 193 -19.96 26.65 -8.37
C ASP A 193 -20.63 26.97 -7.02
N ASN A 194 -20.93 25.91 -6.23
CA ASN A 194 -21.42 26.10 -4.87
C ASN A 194 -20.36 26.76 -3.98
N PHE A 195 -20.80 27.67 -3.11
CA PHE A 195 -19.89 28.23 -2.11
C PHE A 195 -19.38 27.17 -1.17
N ASN A 196 -18.06 27.07 -1.05
CA ASN A 196 -17.40 26.06 -0.21
C ASN A 196 -16.12 26.65 0.38
N VAL A 197 -16.04 26.68 1.72
CA VAL A 197 -14.88 27.25 2.45
C VAL A 197 -13.63 26.38 2.24
N VAL A 198 -13.77 25.08 2.12
CA VAL A 198 -12.64 24.15 1.85
C VAL A 198 -12.02 24.49 0.50
N GLN A 199 -12.83 24.74 -0.51
CA GLN A 199 -12.35 25.16 -1.85
C GLN A 199 -11.73 26.56 -1.84
N LEU A 200 -12.26 27.48 -1.04
CA LEU A 200 -11.66 28.80 -0.83
C LEU A 200 -10.27 28.69 -0.20
N GLU A 201 -10.10 27.82 0.79
CA GLU A 201 -8.80 27.59 1.40
C GLU A 201 -7.81 26.92 0.41
N ALA A 202 -8.27 25.97 -0.38
CA ALA A 202 -7.48 25.38 -1.46
C ALA A 202 -7.04 26.43 -2.50
N GLU A 203 -7.92 27.32 -2.91
CA GLU A 203 -7.59 28.44 -3.82
C GLU A 203 -6.58 29.41 -3.20
N ARG A 204 -6.70 29.70 -1.90
CA ARG A 204 -5.73 30.49 -1.14
C ARG A 204 -4.34 29.83 -1.16
N GLN A 205 -4.27 28.54 -0.93
CA GLN A 205 -3.03 27.75 -1.01
C GLN A 205 -2.46 27.77 -2.43
N ARG A 206 -3.31 27.60 -3.46
CA ARG A 206 -2.90 27.66 -4.87
C ARG A 206 -2.26 28.99 -5.22
N ILE A 207 -2.90 30.11 -4.86
CA ILE A 207 -2.36 31.46 -5.12
C ILE A 207 -1.04 31.67 -4.35
N SER A 208 -0.98 31.25 -3.08
CA SER A 208 0.25 31.35 -2.29
C SER A 208 1.39 30.54 -2.92
N SER A 209 1.13 29.30 -3.34
CA SER A 209 2.12 28.46 -4.00
C SER A 209 2.57 29.03 -5.35
N LEU A 210 1.62 29.57 -6.14
CA LEU A 210 1.94 30.28 -7.38
C LEU A 210 2.92 31.44 -7.13
N LEU A 211 2.66 32.27 -6.15
CA LEU A 211 3.52 33.41 -5.82
C LEU A 211 4.87 32.94 -5.27
N ARG A 212 4.89 31.96 -4.36
CA ARG A 212 6.14 31.41 -3.81
C ARG A 212 6.99 30.73 -4.86
N ASN A 213 6.40 30.13 -5.88
CA ASN A 213 7.13 29.58 -7.02
C ASN A 213 7.69 30.66 -7.98
N ASN A 214 7.29 31.90 -7.82
CA ASN A 214 7.74 33.06 -8.60
C ASN A 214 8.49 34.11 -7.75
N GLY A 215 9.19 33.65 -6.71
CA GLY A 215 10.11 34.48 -5.94
C GLY A 215 9.56 35.05 -4.63
N TYR A 216 8.27 34.98 -4.35
CA TYR A 216 7.68 35.62 -3.16
C TYR A 216 7.88 34.78 -1.90
N TYR A 217 9.11 34.63 -1.43
CA TYR A 217 9.49 33.76 -0.32
C TYR A 217 8.68 33.97 0.95
N TYR A 218 8.45 35.23 1.37
CA TYR A 218 7.72 35.54 2.60
C TYR A 218 6.20 35.55 2.43
N PHE A 219 5.69 35.29 1.23
CA PHE A 219 4.24 35.26 1.02
C PHE A 219 3.63 33.99 1.66
N ARG A 220 2.49 34.16 2.35
CA ARG A 220 1.77 33.10 3.04
C ARG A 220 0.29 33.11 2.64
N PRO A 221 -0.41 31.95 2.71
CA PRO A 221 -1.84 31.88 2.40
C PRO A 221 -2.68 32.86 3.18
N GLU A 222 -2.37 33.06 4.47
CA GLU A 222 -3.10 33.95 5.37
C GLU A 222 -3.08 35.43 4.93
N PHE A 223 -2.22 35.81 3.99
CA PHE A 223 -2.16 37.18 3.45
C PHE A 223 -3.20 37.44 2.37
N ILE A 224 -3.95 36.42 1.93
CA ILE A 224 -5.08 36.53 1.03
C ILE A 224 -6.34 36.74 1.88
N SER A 225 -7.14 37.72 1.50
CA SER A 225 -8.42 38.05 2.14
C SER A 225 -9.56 37.84 1.16
N TYR A 226 -10.62 37.22 1.63
CA TYR A 226 -11.88 37.04 0.94
C TYR A 226 -12.92 37.98 1.53
N GLN A 227 -13.68 38.65 0.67
CA GLN A 227 -14.85 39.40 1.02
C GLN A 227 -16.01 38.87 0.21
N ALA A 228 -17.02 38.32 0.88
CA ALA A 228 -18.20 37.72 0.27
C ALA A 228 -19.42 38.63 0.53
N ASP A 229 -20.10 39.01 -0.52
CA ASP A 229 -21.38 39.73 -0.45
C ASP A 229 -22.49 38.73 -0.81
N THR A 230 -23.40 38.50 0.14
CA THR A 230 -24.55 37.60 0.01
C THR A 230 -25.89 38.36 0.03
N ILE A 231 -25.86 39.74 0.02
CA ILE A 231 -27.06 40.56 0.21
C ILE A 231 -27.61 41.02 -1.14
N GLN A 232 -26.75 41.40 -2.09
CA GLN A 232 -27.20 41.99 -3.36
C GLN A 232 -28.04 41.03 -4.21
N HIS A 233 -27.69 39.73 -4.22
CA HIS A 233 -28.38 38.69 -4.98
C HIS A 233 -28.77 37.54 -4.06
N PRO A 234 -30.06 37.32 -3.76
CA PRO A 234 -30.47 36.18 -2.92
C PRO A 234 -30.03 34.82 -3.51
N GLY A 235 -29.45 33.98 -2.67
CA GLY A 235 -28.96 32.66 -3.09
C GLY A 235 -27.61 32.70 -3.82
N LYS A 236 -26.96 33.84 -3.94
CA LYS A 236 -25.70 34.05 -4.64
C LYS A 236 -24.64 34.74 -3.80
N VAL A 237 -23.37 34.53 -4.14
CA VAL A 237 -22.21 35.15 -3.47
C VAL A 237 -21.36 35.90 -4.49
N ALA A 238 -21.21 37.20 -4.32
CA ALA A 238 -20.21 37.98 -5.03
C ALA A 238 -18.91 37.97 -4.22
N LEU A 239 -17.86 37.35 -4.74
CA LEU A 239 -16.57 37.14 -4.03
C LEU A 239 -15.52 38.13 -4.53
N ARG A 240 -14.87 38.84 -3.61
CA ARG A 240 -13.69 39.67 -3.88
C ARG A 240 -12.46 39.05 -3.21
N ILE A 241 -11.42 38.79 -4.00
CA ILE A 241 -10.14 38.24 -3.57
C ILE A 241 -9.11 39.37 -3.57
N SER A 242 -8.47 39.63 -2.43
CA SER A 242 -7.48 40.69 -2.28
C SER A 242 -6.33 40.26 -1.38
N THR A 243 -5.24 41.01 -1.38
CA THR A 243 -4.24 40.90 -0.32
C THR A 243 -4.66 41.71 0.89
N LYS A 244 -4.35 41.21 2.11
CA LYS A 244 -4.60 41.94 3.34
C LYS A 244 -3.93 43.31 3.28
N PRO A 245 -4.55 44.38 3.85
CA PRO A 245 -3.93 45.68 3.93
C PRO A 245 -2.72 45.66 4.88
N GLY A 246 -1.77 46.58 4.68
CA GLY A 246 -0.62 46.78 5.57
C GLY A 246 0.53 45.77 5.38
N LEU A 247 0.50 44.89 4.36
CA LEU A 247 1.61 43.97 4.07
C LEU A 247 2.88 44.75 3.70
N SER A 248 4.00 44.33 4.29
CA SER A 248 5.31 44.95 4.04
C SER A 248 5.78 44.74 2.59
N ARG A 249 6.68 45.63 2.14
CA ARG A 249 7.31 45.47 0.83
C ARG A 249 8.10 44.16 0.73
N THR A 250 8.63 43.66 1.82
CA THR A 250 9.36 42.40 1.94
C THR A 250 8.51 41.20 1.51
N VAL A 251 7.24 41.19 1.89
CA VAL A 251 6.29 40.12 1.51
C VAL A 251 5.88 40.25 0.03
N LEU A 252 5.74 41.50 -0.46
CA LEU A 252 5.17 41.78 -1.78
C LEU A 252 6.21 41.98 -2.87
N ARG A 253 7.45 41.51 -2.71
CA ARG A 253 8.51 41.50 -3.74
C ARG A 253 9.06 40.12 -3.96
N PRO A 254 9.57 39.81 -5.17
CA PRO A 254 10.30 38.59 -5.44
C PRO A 254 11.71 38.66 -4.83
N TRP A 255 12.23 37.49 -4.44
CA TRP A 255 13.55 37.27 -3.88
C TRP A 255 14.36 36.36 -4.78
N LYS A 256 15.67 36.62 -4.88
CA LYS A 256 16.66 35.79 -5.58
C LYS A 256 17.50 35.00 -4.58
N ILE A 257 18.09 33.92 -5.03
CA ILE A 257 19.05 33.13 -4.28
C ILE A 257 20.42 33.79 -4.37
N GLY A 258 21.05 34.03 -3.26
CA GLY A 258 22.42 34.54 -3.14
C GLY A 258 23.45 33.42 -2.99
N ASP A 259 24.29 33.56 -1.96
CA ASP A 259 25.32 32.57 -1.67
C ASP A 259 24.67 31.28 -1.13
N ILE A 260 25.14 30.12 -1.62
CA ILE A 260 24.66 28.82 -1.22
C ILE A 260 25.75 28.11 -0.40
N SER A 261 25.40 27.65 0.79
CA SER A 261 26.28 26.90 1.65
C SER A 261 25.63 25.60 2.17
N VAL A 262 26.42 24.53 2.27
CA VAL A 262 26.01 23.27 2.91
C VAL A 262 26.92 23.02 4.11
N HIS A 263 26.33 22.84 5.26
CA HIS A 263 27.01 22.55 6.51
C HIS A 263 26.80 21.05 6.82
N LEU A 264 27.87 20.28 6.79
CA LEU A 264 27.91 18.86 7.03
C LEU A 264 28.34 18.60 8.47
N ASN A 265 27.38 18.58 9.40
CA ASN A 265 27.66 18.32 10.80
C ASN A 265 27.91 16.83 11.04
N GLY A 266 28.78 16.52 12.01
CA GLY A 266 29.08 15.14 12.40
C GLY A 266 27.90 14.35 12.94
N TYR A 267 28.12 13.10 13.32
CA TYR A 267 27.05 12.19 13.80
C TYR A 267 26.36 12.66 15.09
N ASN A 268 27.10 13.34 15.98
CA ASN A 268 26.59 13.94 17.22
C ASN A 268 26.32 15.44 17.05
N ASN A 269 26.14 15.90 15.82
CA ASN A 269 25.92 17.31 15.47
C ASN A 269 27.13 18.21 15.76
N GLU A 270 28.36 17.67 15.64
CA GLU A 270 29.58 18.45 15.71
C GLU A 270 29.61 19.48 14.59
N SER A 271 30.00 20.72 14.94
CA SER A 271 30.07 21.83 13.98
C SER A 271 31.26 21.66 13.03
N PRO A 272 31.10 22.01 11.74
CA PRO A 272 32.17 21.93 10.74
C PRO A 272 33.30 22.92 11.05
N THR A 273 34.55 22.49 10.87
CA THR A 273 35.79 23.29 11.08
C THR A 273 36.44 23.70 9.76
N ASP A 274 36.22 22.93 8.70
CA ASP A 274 36.87 23.10 7.40
C ASP A 274 35.85 23.54 6.34
N SER A 275 36.33 24.09 5.23
CA SER A 275 35.46 24.44 4.11
C SER A 275 36.15 24.26 2.76
N ILE A 276 35.35 23.94 1.74
CA ILE A 276 35.77 23.85 0.37
C ILE A 276 34.78 24.55 -0.55
N GLN A 277 35.27 25.21 -1.60
CA GLN A 277 34.43 25.79 -2.62
C GLN A 277 34.35 24.84 -3.82
N TYR A 278 33.13 24.53 -4.26
CA TYR A 278 32.87 23.76 -5.46
C TYR A 278 31.82 24.46 -6.32
N LYS A 279 32.24 25.08 -7.41
CA LYS A 279 31.41 25.99 -8.24
C LYS A 279 30.86 27.13 -7.38
N ASP A 280 29.55 27.37 -7.42
CA ASP A 280 28.84 28.36 -6.62
C ASP A 280 28.38 27.82 -5.21
N LEU A 281 28.79 26.60 -4.87
CA LEU A 281 28.44 25.95 -3.58
C LEU A 281 29.64 25.99 -2.62
N LYS A 282 29.46 26.53 -1.42
CA LYS A 282 30.43 26.45 -0.33
C LYS A 282 30.04 25.32 0.62
N ILE A 283 30.95 24.37 0.84
CA ILE A 283 30.70 23.21 1.68
C ILE A 283 31.56 23.32 2.93
N PHE A 284 30.92 23.30 4.09
CA PHE A 284 31.56 23.26 5.40
C PHE A 284 31.50 21.82 5.93
N TYR A 285 32.62 21.29 6.45
CA TYR A 285 32.71 19.92 6.93
C TYR A 285 33.72 19.81 8.09
N GLU A 286 33.70 18.68 8.77
CA GLU A 286 34.65 18.37 9.86
C GLU A 286 35.60 17.26 9.42
N GLY A 287 36.92 17.53 9.54
CA GLY A 287 37.99 16.57 9.27
C GLY A 287 37.99 16.05 7.84
N LYS A 288 37.49 14.83 7.58
CA LYS A 288 37.46 14.24 6.24
C LYS A 288 36.09 14.45 5.58
N LEU A 289 36.11 15.02 4.39
CA LEU A 289 34.89 15.16 3.58
C LEU A 289 34.38 13.77 3.15
N ARG A 290 33.20 13.39 3.67
CA ARG A 290 32.60 12.05 3.50
C ARG A 290 31.73 11.92 2.25
N VAL A 291 31.31 13.04 1.66
CA VAL A 291 30.47 13.10 0.48
C VAL A 291 31.17 13.88 -0.61
N ARG A 292 31.15 13.38 -1.82
CA ARG A 292 31.77 14.06 -2.97
C ARG A 292 31.04 15.38 -3.24
N PRO A 293 31.75 16.51 -3.43
CA PRO A 293 31.15 17.83 -3.70
C PRO A 293 30.17 17.82 -4.88
N SER A 294 30.51 17.10 -5.95
CA SER A 294 29.64 16.96 -7.13
C SER A 294 28.29 16.35 -6.80
N VAL A 295 28.22 15.40 -5.85
CA VAL A 295 26.96 14.75 -5.43
C VAL A 295 26.04 15.76 -4.75
N LEU A 296 26.56 16.61 -3.86
CA LEU A 296 25.78 17.65 -3.21
C LEU A 296 25.29 18.68 -4.22
N TYR A 297 26.17 19.10 -5.12
CA TYR A 297 25.86 20.07 -6.16
C TYR A 297 24.73 19.59 -7.10
N ASP A 298 24.83 18.34 -7.57
CA ASP A 298 23.83 17.74 -8.47
C ASP A 298 22.44 17.56 -7.80
N ARG A 299 22.38 17.59 -6.45
CA ARG A 299 21.12 17.51 -5.69
C ARG A 299 20.45 18.86 -5.48
N LEU A 300 21.17 19.96 -5.68
CA LEU A 300 20.61 21.30 -5.62
C LEU A 300 19.75 21.58 -6.85
N LYS A 301 18.64 22.28 -6.66
CA LYS A 301 17.77 22.78 -7.71
C LYS A 301 17.81 24.29 -7.83
N PHE A 302 18.63 24.92 -7.01
CA PHE A 302 18.92 26.36 -7.05
C PHE A 302 20.36 26.60 -7.43
N HIS A 303 20.58 27.72 -8.15
CA HIS A 303 21.89 28.32 -8.38
C HIS A 303 21.86 29.79 -7.97
N THR A 304 23.03 30.34 -7.71
CA THR A 304 23.17 31.75 -7.37
C THR A 304 22.59 32.64 -8.49
N GLY A 305 21.66 33.53 -8.11
CA GLY A 305 20.94 34.42 -9.02
C GLY A 305 19.55 33.94 -9.43
N ASP A 306 19.19 32.69 -9.19
CA ASP A 306 17.87 32.16 -9.48
C ASP A 306 16.79 32.83 -8.62
N LEU A 307 15.56 32.92 -9.15
CA LEU A 307 14.43 33.30 -8.33
C LEU A 307 14.11 32.18 -7.33
N TYR A 308 13.78 32.56 -6.10
CA TYR A 308 13.27 31.60 -5.14
C TYR A 308 12.05 30.88 -5.69
N SER A 309 11.96 29.59 -5.48
CA SER A 309 10.80 28.76 -5.82
C SER A 309 10.58 27.70 -4.73
N GLN A 310 9.36 27.66 -4.19
CA GLN A 310 8.96 26.66 -3.22
C GLN A 310 9.12 25.23 -3.78
N GLN A 311 8.74 25.03 -5.03
CA GLN A 311 8.89 23.73 -5.70
C GLN A 311 10.34 23.30 -5.80
N GLN A 312 11.26 24.21 -6.10
CA GLN A 312 12.69 23.89 -6.15
C GLN A 312 13.26 23.62 -4.77
N GLN A 313 12.78 24.33 -3.74
CA GLN A 313 13.12 24.02 -2.34
C GLN A 313 12.70 22.61 -1.95
N GLU A 314 11.44 22.23 -2.21
CA GLU A 314 10.91 20.91 -1.91
C GLU A 314 11.65 19.80 -2.66
N LYS A 315 11.99 20.02 -3.95
CA LYS A 315 12.80 19.10 -4.73
C LYS A 315 14.22 18.96 -4.17
N THR A 316 14.85 20.05 -3.78
CA THR A 316 16.19 20.02 -3.17
C THR A 316 16.15 19.25 -1.85
N GLN A 317 15.18 19.55 -0.98
CA GLN A 317 14.99 18.86 0.29
C GLN A 317 14.78 17.35 0.08
N THR A 318 13.94 16.98 -0.86
CA THR A 318 13.69 15.58 -1.25
C THR A 318 14.96 14.89 -1.78
N ASN A 319 15.73 15.57 -2.61
CA ASN A 319 16.97 15.04 -3.16
C ASN A 319 18.05 14.80 -2.09
N PHE A 320 18.16 15.69 -1.10
CA PHE A 320 19.06 15.50 0.04
C PHE A 320 18.61 14.32 0.92
N SER A 321 17.31 14.21 1.21
CA SER A 321 16.76 13.09 1.97
C SER A 321 16.96 11.74 1.26
N ARG A 322 16.83 11.70 -0.07
CA ARG A 322 17.06 10.49 -0.89
C ARG A 322 18.50 9.98 -0.90
N LEU A 323 19.47 10.79 -0.52
CA LEU A 323 20.85 10.29 -0.37
C LEU A 323 20.94 9.23 0.76
N GLY A 324 20.02 9.24 1.72
CA GLY A 324 19.96 8.26 2.82
C GLY A 324 21.18 8.29 3.76
N ILE A 325 21.96 9.37 3.73
CA ILE A 325 23.18 9.55 4.53
C ILE A 325 23.01 10.60 5.62
N PHE A 326 21.93 11.37 5.55
CA PHE A 326 21.61 12.40 6.53
C PHE A 326 20.39 11.97 7.34
N ARG A 327 20.51 12.00 8.65
CA ARG A 327 19.40 11.84 9.59
C ARG A 327 18.47 13.05 9.55
N TYR A 328 19.06 14.22 9.29
CA TYR A 328 18.38 15.50 9.28
C TYR A 328 18.99 16.42 8.23
N SER A 329 18.14 17.16 7.54
CA SER A 329 18.54 18.24 6.64
C SER A 329 17.54 19.38 6.72
N GLU A 330 18.01 20.60 6.93
CA GLU A 330 17.17 21.81 7.03
C GLU A 330 17.73 22.91 6.14
N MET A 331 16.82 23.62 5.47
CA MET A 331 17.15 24.78 4.64
C MET A 331 16.77 26.06 5.36
N GLN A 332 17.77 26.90 5.58
CA GLN A 332 17.62 28.19 6.20
C GLN A 332 17.92 29.30 5.20
N TYR A 333 17.01 30.26 5.08
CA TYR A 333 17.15 31.39 4.20
C TYR A 333 17.33 32.67 5.02
N THR A 334 18.39 33.42 4.75
CA THR A 334 18.70 34.68 5.42
C THR A 334 18.89 35.80 4.39
N PRO A 335 18.35 37.03 4.61
CA PRO A 335 18.64 38.15 3.74
C PRO A 335 20.16 38.41 3.64
N LYS A 336 20.66 38.68 2.44
CA LYS A 336 22.09 38.91 2.23
C LYS A 336 22.60 40.15 2.97
N ASP A 337 21.76 41.18 3.12
CA ASP A 337 22.03 42.37 3.87
C ASP A 337 20.76 42.90 4.57
N THR A 338 20.92 43.83 5.50
CA THR A 338 19.84 44.45 6.27
C THR A 338 19.16 45.63 5.57
N SER A 339 19.57 45.95 4.35
CA SER A 339 19.06 47.10 3.63
C SER A 339 17.58 46.91 3.22
N ARG A 340 16.80 48.01 3.19
CA ARG A 340 15.41 47.95 2.71
C ARG A 340 15.29 47.57 1.24
N ARG A 341 16.37 47.60 0.48
CA ARG A 341 16.44 47.24 -0.95
C ARG A 341 16.89 45.83 -1.21
N CYS A 342 17.36 45.11 -0.17
CA CYS A 342 17.82 43.71 -0.28
C CYS A 342 16.72 42.82 -0.90
N ASP A 343 16.98 42.18 -2.01
CA ASP A 343 16.10 41.26 -2.72
C ASP A 343 16.71 39.86 -2.88
N THR A 344 17.79 39.61 -2.11
CA THR A 344 18.60 38.41 -2.22
C THR A 344 18.61 37.66 -0.88
N LEU A 345 18.40 36.35 -0.95
CA LEU A 345 18.43 35.41 0.18
C LEU A 345 19.61 34.47 0.06
N ASN A 346 20.49 34.44 1.05
CA ASN A 346 21.49 33.39 1.17
C ASN A 346 20.84 32.11 1.65
N LEU A 347 21.18 30.96 1.03
CA LEU A 347 20.70 29.66 1.39
C LEU A 347 21.78 28.90 2.16
N GLN A 348 21.45 28.51 3.39
CA GLN A 348 22.24 27.60 4.21
C GLN A 348 21.49 26.30 4.37
N ILE A 349 22.14 25.18 4.00
CA ILE A 349 21.61 23.83 4.18
C ILE A 349 22.38 23.17 5.30
N ASN A 350 21.72 23.01 6.45
CA ASN A 350 22.27 22.32 7.62
C ASN A 350 21.93 20.85 7.56
N THR A 351 22.92 19.98 7.62
CA THR A 351 22.72 18.53 7.62
C THR A 351 23.42 17.89 8.80
N VAL A 352 22.89 16.78 9.27
CA VAL A 352 23.54 15.93 10.29
C VAL A 352 23.63 14.52 9.71
N TYR A 353 24.85 13.97 9.68
CA TYR A 353 25.06 12.60 9.22
C TYR A 353 24.29 11.59 10.03
N ASP A 354 23.73 10.60 9.36
CA ASP A 354 23.19 9.40 9.98
C ASP A 354 24.32 8.38 10.26
N LEU A 355 24.06 7.44 11.16
CA LEU A 355 25.03 6.39 11.47
C LEU A 355 25.39 5.61 10.20
N PRO A 356 26.70 5.34 9.98
CA PRO A 356 27.15 4.71 8.75
C PRO A 356 26.81 3.21 8.68
N LEU A 357 26.52 2.58 9.81
CA LEU A 357 26.15 1.18 9.92
C LEU A 357 24.76 1.06 10.51
N ASP A 358 23.95 0.24 9.88
CA ASP A 358 22.60 -0.12 10.31
C ASP A 358 22.49 -1.64 10.37
N GLY A 359 21.99 -2.16 11.49
CA GLY A 359 21.77 -3.59 11.71
C GLY A 359 20.28 -3.85 11.91
N GLU A 360 19.74 -4.81 11.18
CA GLU A 360 18.34 -5.20 11.25
C GLU A 360 18.21 -6.70 11.51
N LEU A 361 17.35 -7.05 12.46
CA LEU A 361 16.95 -8.43 12.73
C LEU A 361 15.45 -8.55 12.55
N GLU A 362 15.04 -9.31 11.52
CA GLU A 362 13.66 -9.67 11.28
C GLU A 362 13.41 -11.09 11.77
N LEU A 363 12.37 -11.29 12.56
CA LEU A 363 11.87 -12.60 12.95
C LEU A 363 10.47 -12.76 12.38
N ASN A 364 10.24 -13.85 11.66
CA ASN A 364 8.95 -14.13 11.05
C ASN A 364 8.50 -15.58 11.29
N VAL A 365 7.20 -15.81 11.14
CA VAL A 365 6.61 -17.14 11.09
C VAL A 365 5.79 -17.21 9.81
N THR A 366 6.12 -18.19 8.97
CA THR A 366 5.45 -18.40 7.69
C THR A 366 4.52 -19.60 7.79
N THR A 367 3.27 -19.43 7.36
CA THR A 367 2.31 -20.52 7.16
C THR A 367 1.91 -20.54 5.70
N LYS A 368 2.08 -21.67 5.05
CA LYS A 368 1.77 -21.86 3.62
C LYS A 368 0.50 -22.70 3.46
N SER A 369 -0.20 -22.50 2.35
CA SER A 369 -1.45 -23.22 2.03
C SER A 369 -1.25 -24.72 1.79
N ASN A 370 -0.01 -25.19 1.69
CA ASN A 370 0.35 -26.61 1.60
C ASN A 370 0.66 -27.25 2.96
N ASP A 371 0.11 -26.68 4.05
CA ASP A 371 0.30 -27.12 5.43
C ASP A 371 1.76 -27.09 5.94
N GLN A 372 2.60 -26.27 5.35
CA GLN A 372 3.94 -26.01 5.87
C GLN A 372 3.93 -24.75 6.73
N THR A 373 4.47 -24.84 7.92
CA THR A 373 4.58 -23.72 8.87
C THR A 373 5.95 -23.75 9.51
N GLY A 374 6.52 -22.58 9.77
CA GLY A 374 7.77 -22.51 10.50
C GLY A 374 8.32 -21.12 10.70
N PRO A 375 9.27 -20.97 11.63
CA PRO A 375 9.96 -19.72 11.88
C PRO A 375 11.01 -19.44 10.81
N GLY A 376 11.24 -18.14 10.60
CA GLY A 376 12.34 -17.61 9.81
C GLY A 376 13.00 -16.45 10.54
N ALA A 377 14.27 -16.24 10.23
CA ALA A 377 15.04 -15.09 10.70
C ALA A 377 15.88 -14.54 9.55
N VAL A 378 15.92 -13.22 9.45
CA VAL A 378 16.83 -12.50 8.55
C VAL A 378 17.62 -11.51 9.38
N PHE A 379 18.94 -11.60 9.29
CA PHE A 379 19.85 -10.63 9.87
C PHE A 379 20.55 -9.89 8.74
N SER A 380 20.50 -8.56 8.74
CA SER A 380 21.16 -7.75 7.73
C SER A 380 22.00 -6.64 8.38
N VAL A 381 23.13 -6.36 7.76
CA VAL A 381 23.99 -5.22 8.09
C VAL A 381 24.17 -4.39 6.83
N THR A 382 23.83 -3.11 6.92
CA THR A 382 23.95 -2.14 5.84
C THR A 382 24.97 -1.08 6.19
N LYS A 383 25.98 -0.91 5.35
CA LYS A 383 26.91 0.21 5.39
C LYS A 383 26.49 1.25 4.36
N ARG A 384 26.30 2.49 4.83
CA ARG A 384 25.88 3.62 4.01
C ARG A 384 27.09 4.43 3.53
N ASN A 385 26.94 5.04 2.37
CA ASN A 385 27.90 6.00 1.79
C ASN A 385 29.32 5.44 1.60
N ILE A 386 29.44 4.27 0.99
CA ILE A 386 30.72 3.56 0.85
C ILE A 386 31.73 4.33 -0.01
N PHE A 387 31.25 4.96 -1.09
CA PHE A 387 32.10 5.67 -2.05
C PHE A 387 31.89 7.19 -2.05
N GLY A 388 31.14 7.73 -1.08
CA GLY A 388 30.88 9.16 -0.96
C GLY A 388 29.78 9.70 -1.88
N GLY A 389 28.92 8.87 -2.43
CA GLY A 389 27.80 9.26 -3.29
C GLY A 389 26.44 8.83 -2.79
N GLY A 390 26.34 8.37 -1.53
CA GLY A 390 25.12 7.83 -0.95
C GLY A 390 24.88 6.35 -1.27
N GLU A 391 25.91 5.66 -1.75
CA GLU A 391 25.81 4.23 -2.04
C GLU A 391 25.66 3.41 -0.77
N THR A 392 24.87 2.32 -0.83
CA THR A 392 24.67 1.40 0.29
C THR A 392 25.17 0.00 -0.06
N PHE A 393 25.81 -0.65 0.88
CA PHE A 393 26.18 -2.05 0.78
C PHE A 393 25.55 -2.83 1.93
N SER A 394 24.69 -3.77 1.58
CA SER A 394 23.99 -4.62 2.54
C SER A 394 24.47 -6.04 2.43
N VAL A 395 24.77 -6.66 3.56
CA VAL A 395 25.01 -8.10 3.68
C VAL A 395 23.88 -8.67 4.51
N GLY A 396 23.18 -9.66 3.97
CA GLY A 396 22.07 -10.33 4.64
C GLY A 396 22.34 -11.82 4.80
N LEU A 397 21.99 -12.34 5.98
CA LEU A 397 21.94 -13.75 6.28
C LEU A 397 20.50 -14.13 6.59
N ARG A 398 19.99 -15.20 5.99
CA ARG A 398 18.65 -15.72 6.24
C ARG A 398 18.67 -17.17 6.63
N GLY A 399 17.78 -17.53 7.53
CA GLY A 399 17.55 -18.91 7.91
C GLY A 399 16.08 -19.16 8.12
N SER A 400 15.56 -20.28 7.66
CA SER A 400 14.20 -20.70 7.94
C SER A 400 14.13 -22.21 8.18
N TYR A 401 13.15 -22.60 9.00
CA TYR A 401 12.85 -23.98 9.26
C TYR A 401 11.34 -24.18 9.17
N GLU A 402 10.90 -25.09 8.34
CA GLU A 402 9.49 -25.35 8.10
C GLU A 402 9.17 -26.82 8.40
N TRP A 403 8.02 -27.08 9.01
CA TRP A 403 7.48 -28.43 9.22
C TRP A 403 6.03 -28.49 8.73
N GLN A 404 5.57 -29.69 8.43
CA GLN A 404 4.21 -29.92 7.98
C GLN A 404 3.26 -30.02 9.18
N THR A 405 2.17 -29.24 9.16
CA THR A 405 1.16 -29.12 10.24
C THR A 405 -0.13 -29.88 9.93
N GLY A 406 -0.36 -30.32 8.69
CA GLY A 406 -1.58 -31.01 8.25
C GLY A 406 -1.79 -32.41 8.88
N LYS A 407 -3.02 -32.92 8.82
CA LYS A 407 -3.38 -34.22 9.36
C LYS A 407 -2.53 -35.35 8.75
N ARG A 408 -1.87 -36.12 9.60
CA ARG A 408 -1.19 -37.36 9.19
C ARG A 408 -2.21 -38.33 8.60
N VAL A 409 -2.05 -38.66 7.32
CA VAL A 409 -2.77 -39.75 6.72
C VAL A 409 -2.14 -41.08 7.23
N ALA A 410 -2.93 -41.91 7.87
CA ALA A 410 -2.46 -43.19 8.43
C ALA A 410 -1.76 -44.00 7.33
N GLY A 411 -0.53 -44.50 7.61
CA GLY A 411 0.26 -45.30 6.69
C GLY A 411 1.21 -44.55 5.75
N LYS A 412 1.26 -43.21 5.78
CA LYS A 412 2.21 -42.40 4.97
C LYS A 412 3.23 -41.69 5.86
N SER A 413 4.50 -41.88 5.54
CA SER A 413 5.61 -41.40 6.35
C SER A 413 5.68 -39.88 6.45
N SER A 414 5.73 -39.44 7.67
CA SER A 414 6.44 -38.28 8.24
C SER A 414 6.38 -36.90 7.55
N ALA A 415 6.09 -35.95 8.41
CA ALA A 415 6.35 -34.52 8.26
C ALA A 415 7.59 -34.24 7.40
N ILE A 416 7.37 -33.49 6.30
CA ILE A 416 8.45 -33.00 5.45
C ILE A 416 9.00 -31.76 6.16
N ASN A 417 10.11 -31.94 6.86
CA ASN A 417 10.84 -30.82 7.41
C ASN A 417 11.78 -30.27 6.34
N SER A 418 11.79 -28.95 6.19
CA SER A 418 12.75 -28.27 5.33
C SER A 418 13.46 -27.17 6.09
N TRP A 419 14.71 -26.95 5.77
CA TRP A 419 15.43 -25.77 6.23
C TRP A 419 16.11 -25.09 5.04
N GLU A 420 16.22 -23.81 5.13
CA GLU A 420 16.88 -22.96 4.14
C GLU A 420 17.86 -22.03 4.88
N LEU A 421 19.09 -21.96 4.36
CA LEU A 421 20.10 -21.00 4.78
C LEU A 421 20.55 -20.21 3.56
N GLY A 422 20.60 -18.90 3.68
CA GLY A 422 21.01 -18.03 2.58
C GLY A 422 21.89 -16.90 3.03
N ALA A 423 22.77 -16.48 2.14
CA ALA A 423 23.55 -15.27 2.28
C ALA A 423 23.42 -14.41 1.02
N SER A 424 23.38 -13.08 1.17
CA SER A 424 23.32 -12.16 0.05
C SER A 424 24.14 -10.90 0.32
N GLY A 425 24.73 -10.34 -0.76
CA GLY A 425 25.37 -9.04 -0.76
C GLY A 425 24.72 -8.16 -1.81
N THR A 426 24.32 -6.95 -1.45
CA THR A 426 23.69 -5.98 -2.37
C THR A 426 24.38 -4.64 -2.28
N LEU A 427 24.87 -4.13 -3.43
CA LEU A 427 25.39 -2.79 -3.57
C LEU A 427 24.40 -1.95 -4.37
N THR A 428 23.90 -0.86 -3.76
CA THR A 428 22.91 0.01 -4.38
C THR A 428 23.45 1.44 -4.51
N PHE A 429 23.30 2.02 -5.68
CA PHE A 429 23.60 3.42 -6.00
C PHE A 429 22.28 4.20 -6.08
N PRO A 430 22.14 5.38 -5.44
CA PRO A 430 20.89 6.16 -5.46
C PRO A 430 20.72 6.96 -6.78
N GLN A 431 21.14 6.38 -7.89
CA GLN A 431 21.00 6.91 -9.24
C GLN A 431 21.29 5.83 -10.28
N VAL A 432 20.88 6.07 -11.53
CA VAL A 432 21.33 5.25 -12.66
C VAL A 432 22.76 5.61 -13.02
N ILE A 433 23.70 4.66 -12.91
CA ILE A 433 25.12 4.90 -13.11
C ILE A 433 25.57 4.71 -14.56
N PHE A 434 24.88 3.86 -15.33
CA PHE A 434 25.17 3.56 -16.72
C PHE A 434 23.92 3.05 -17.46
N PRO A 435 23.69 3.39 -18.74
CA PRO A 435 24.42 4.38 -19.55
C PRO A 435 24.10 5.82 -19.13
N SER A 436 24.99 6.75 -19.41
CA SER A 436 24.90 8.17 -19.04
C SER A 436 23.68 8.89 -19.65
N LEU A 437 23.07 8.32 -20.68
CA LEU A 437 21.84 8.79 -21.31
C LEU A 437 20.63 8.87 -20.31
N PHE A 438 20.65 8.05 -19.27
CA PHE A 438 19.63 8.03 -18.21
C PHE A 438 20.01 8.89 -16.98
N LYS A 439 21.14 9.60 -17.01
CA LYS A 439 21.52 10.56 -15.97
C LYS A 439 20.70 11.86 -16.01
N ARG A 440 19.55 11.88 -16.68
CA ARG A 440 18.67 13.02 -16.65
C ARG A 440 18.20 13.28 -15.23
N ASP A 441 18.07 14.56 -14.92
CA ASP A 441 17.55 15.07 -13.69
C ASP A 441 16.12 14.55 -13.46
N MET A 442 16.04 13.39 -12.83
CA MET A 442 14.75 12.76 -12.54
C MET A 442 14.18 13.34 -11.27
N ASN A 443 13.00 13.94 -11.36
CA ASN A 443 12.25 14.42 -10.21
C ASN A 443 11.84 13.27 -9.27
N TYR A 444 11.95 12.04 -9.73
CA TYR A 444 11.52 10.82 -9.04
C TYR A 444 12.73 9.91 -8.74
N PRO A 445 12.58 8.95 -7.80
CA PRO A 445 13.66 8.05 -7.42
C PRO A 445 14.22 7.25 -8.60
N SER A 446 15.53 7.06 -8.60
CA SER A 446 16.20 6.13 -9.49
C SER A 446 17.32 5.43 -8.74
N SER A 447 17.60 4.18 -9.09
CA SER A 447 18.66 3.40 -8.45
C SER A 447 19.31 2.42 -9.42
N THR A 448 20.54 2.02 -9.09
CA THR A 448 21.22 0.87 -9.69
C THR A 448 21.61 -0.07 -8.59
N SER A 449 21.23 -1.33 -8.70
CA SER A 449 21.54 -2.37 -7.70
C SER A 449 22.31 -3.52 -8.33
N PHE A 450 23.38 -3.94 -7.65
CA PHE A 450 24.11 -5.17 -7.93
C PHE A 450 23.91 -6.12 -6.75
N ARG A 451 23.41 -7.30 -7.02
CA ARG A 451 23.14 -8.30 -6.00
C ARG A 451 23.84 -9.62 -6.33
N ILE A 452 24.42 -10.25 -5.33
CA ILE A 452 24.87 -11.64 -5.36
C ILE A 452 24.22 -12.40 -4.20
N TYR A 453 23.98 -13.68 -4.39
CA TYR A 453 23.37 -14.50 -3.34
C TYR A 453 23.78 -15.96 -3.47
N ILE A 454 23.70 -16.68 -2.37
CA ILE A 454 23.84 -18.12 -2.26
C ILE A 454 22.82 -18.65 -1.26
N ASP A 455 22.10 -19.70 -1.64
CA ASP A 455 21.03 -20.30 -0.84
C ASP A 455 21.18 -21.83 -0.83
N GLN A 456 21.12 -22.41 0.34
CA GLN A 456 21.11 -23.85 0.54
C GLN A 456 19.74 -24.26 1.05
N LEU A 457 19.00 -25.00 0.22
CA LEU A 457 17.72 -25.61 0.60
C LEU A 457 17.94 -27.11 0.87
N ASN A 458 17.47 -27.57 2.02
CA ASN A 458 17.43 -29.00 2.34
C ASN A 458 15.99 -29.41 2.69
N ARG A 459 15.39 -30.24 1.86
CA ARG A 459 14.13 -30.91 2.16
C ARG A 459 14.45 -32.31 2.65
N ALA A 460 14.39 -32.48 3.96
CA ALA A 460 14.63 -33.78 4.58
C ALA A 460 13.76 -34.85 3.91
N LYS A 461 14.36 -36.01 3.58
CA LYS A 461 13.77 -37.15 2.85
C LYS A 461 13.54 -36.96 1.34
N PHE A 462 13.88 -35.83 0.76
CA PHE A 462 13.74 -35.62 -0.68
C PHE A 462 15.05 -35.27 -1.34
N PHE A 463 15.49 -34.03 -1.17
CA PHE A 463 16.66 -33.52 -1.87
C PHE A 463 17.38 -32.40 -1.13
N LYS A 464 18.61 -32.17 -1.54
CA LYS A 464 19.41 -31.01 -1.14
C LYS A 464 19.79 -30.24 -2.40
N MET A 465 19.50 -28.91 -2.39
CA MET A 465 19.73 -28.03 -3.52
C MET A 465 20.54 -26.81 -3.08
N LEU A 466 21.54 -26.47 -3.86
CA LEU A 466 22.31 -25.23 -3.74
C LEU A 466 21.91 -24.31 -4.87
N ALA A 467 21.52 -23.08 -4.55
CA ALA A 467 21.29 -22.04 -5.54
C ALA A 467 22.24 -20.86 -5.30
N PHE A 468 22.81 -20.32 -6.35
CA PHE A 468 23.56 -19.08 -6.28
C PHE A 468 23.34 -18.25 -7.53
N GLY A 469 23.57 -16.96 -7.43
CA GLY A 469 23.34 -16.11 -8.56
C GLY A 469 23.76 -14.66 -8.32
N GLY A 470 23.50 -13.87 -9.34
CA GLY A 470 23.76 -12.43 -9.30
C GLY A 470 22.89 -11.69 -10.28
N SER A 471 22.64 -10.41 -10.02
CA SER A 471 21.88 -9.54 -10.90
C SER A 471 22.37 -8.12 -10.85
N ALA A 472 22.19 -7.40 -11.96
CA ALA A 472 22.25 -5.96 -12.05
C ALA A 472 20.89 -5.45 -12.46
N SER A 473 20.36 -4.45 -11.74
CA SER A 473 19.06 -3.85 -12.04
C SER A 473 19.12 -2.33 -11.99
N TYR A 474 18.37 -1.69 -12.86
CA TYR A 474 18.14 -0.26 -12.92
C TYR A 474 16.66 0.01 -12.68
N GLU A 475 16.37 0.86 -11.72
CA GLU A 475 15.02 1.31 -11.44
C GLU A 475 14.93 2.81 -11.60
N PHE A 476 13.91 3.30 -12.29
CA PHE A 476 13.70 4.73 -12.49
C PHE A 476 12.23 5.06 -12.76
N GLN A 477 11.86 6.27 -12.35
CA GLN A 477 10.51 6.81 -12.50
C GLN A 477 10.59 8.12 -13.30
N PRO A 478 10.13 8.15 -14.57
CA PRO A 478 10.05 9.40 -15.32
C PRO A 478 8.87 10.29 -14.90
N SER A 479 7.87 9.74 -14.27
CA SER A 479 6.67 10.46 -13.76
C SER A 479 6.19 9.88 -12.45
N ALA A 480 5.23 10.53 -11.79
CA ALA A 480 4.61 10.03 -10.56
C ALA A 480 3.90 8.69 -10.74
N THR A 481 3.47 8.39 -11.97
CA THR A 481 2.64 7.21 -12.28
C THR A 481 3.37 6.10 -13.02
N SER A 482 4.59 6.34 -13.53
CA SER A 482 5.32 5.38 -14.37
C SER A 482 6.60 4.94 -13.69
N HIS A 483 6.76 3.64 -13.50
CA HIS A 483 7.96 3.02 -12.95
C HIS A 483 8.53 1.99 -13.93
N HIS A 484 9.83 2.04 -14.13
CA HIS A 484 10.58 1.15 -15.02
C HIS A 484 11.65 0.41 -14.23
N SER A 485 11.72 -0.90 -14.41
CA SER A 485 12.80 -1.76 -13.90
C SER A 485 13.43 -2.50 -15.05
N VAL A 486 14.70 -2.26 -15.30
CA VAL A 486 15.51 -2.92 -16.33
C VAL A 486 16.53 -3.80 -15.64
N THR A 487 16.56 -5.07 -15.97
CA THR A 487 17.55 -6.03 -15.47
C THR A 487 18.40 -6.51 -16.65
N PRO A 488 19.50 -5.82 -16.98
CA PRO A 488 20.34 -6.17 -18.12
C PRO A 488 21.11 -7.48 -17.90
N PHE A 489 21.20 -7.92 -16.66
CA PHE A 489 21.86 -9.16 -16.30
C PHE A 489 21.23 -9.78 -15.06
N LYS A 490 20.82 -11.04 -15.17
CA LYS A 490 20.41 -11.90 -14.06
C LYS A 490 20.94 -13.30 -14.32
N LEU A 491 21.66 -13.84 -13.38
CA LEU A 491 22.11 -15.23 -13.40
C LEU A 491 21.51 -15.96 -12.20
N THR A 492 20.87 -17.09 -12.47
CA THR A 492 20.44 -18.03 -11.45
C THR A 492 21.01 -19.40 -11.80
N TYR A 493 21.73 -20.00 -10.87
CA TYR A 493 22.26 -21.33 -11.01
C TYR A 493 21.82 -22.18 -9.83
N SER A 494 21.06 -23.23 -10.11
CA SER A 494 20.54 -24.18 -9.11
C SER A 494 21.15 -25.56 -9.37
N LEU A 495 21.74 -26.13 -8.33
CA LEU A 495 22.42 -27.43 -8.36
C LEU A 495 21.69 -28.40 -7.42
N LEU A 496 21.17 -29.47 -7.96
CA LEU A 496 20.68 -30.61 -7.20
C LEU A 496 21.88 -31.42 -6.71
N GLN A 497 22.22 -31.29 -5.42
CA GLN A 497 23.41 -31.88 -4.84
C GLN A 497 23.20 -33.35 -4.44
N ARG A 498 21.99 -33.69 -3.96
CA ARG A 498 21.66 -35.01 -3.47
C ARG A 498 20.16 -35.23 -3.55
N THR A 499 19.78 -36.45 -4.00
CA THR A 499 18.43 -37.01 -3.91
C THR A 499 18.40 -38.20 -2.96
N THR A 500 17.22 -38.62 -2.55
CA THR A 500 17.01 -39.86 -1.79
C THR A 500 16.32 -40.88 -2.66
N ALA A 501 16.46 -42.19 -2.35
CA ALA A 501 15.81 -43.25 -3.09
C ALA A 501 14.26 -43.10 -3.15
N GLU A 502 13.65 -42.58 -2.07
CA GLU A 502 12.22 -42.26 -2.05
C GLU A 502 11.88 -41.15 -3.08
N PHE A 503 12.73 -40.14 -3.21
CA PHE A 503 12.55 -39.06 -4.15
C PHE A 503 12.85 -39.49 -5.60
N ASP A 504 13.85 -40.35 -5.81
CA ASP A 504 14.17 -40.89 -7.13
C ASP A 504 13.04 -41.77 -7.68
N SER A 505 12.32 -42.49 -6.82
CA SER A 505 11.08 -43.19 -7.21
C SER A 505 9.98 -42.21 -7.63
N ILE A 506 9.81 -41.12 -6.90
CA ILE A 506 8.81 -40.06 -7.24
C ILE A 506 9.14 -39.41 -8.58
N ILE A 507 10.42 -39.17 -8.85
CA ILE A 507 10.85 -38.56 -10.14
C ILE A 507 10.61 -39.57 -11.29
N THR A 508 10.80 -40.86 -11.04
CA THR A 508 10.55 -41.89 -12.05
C THR A 508 9.07 -41.99 -12.41
N ASP A 509 8.21 -41.85 -11.40
CA ASP A 509 6.75 -41.81 -11.60
C ASP A 509 6.25 -40.47 -12.17
N ASN A 510 7.04 -39.38 -11.99
CA ASN A 510 6.71 -38.03 -12.44
C ASN A 510 7.93 -37.37 -13.13
N PRO A 511 8.26 -37.74 -14.39
CA PRO A 511 9.43 -37.23 -15.10
C PRO A 511 9.44 -35.69 -15.29
N ALA A 512 8.26 -35.04 -15.34
CA ALA A 512 8.17 -33.57 -15.37
C ALA A 512 8.75 -32.94 -14.11
N LEU A 513 8.58 -33.57 -12.95
CA LEU A 513 9.22 -33.15 -11.70
C LEU A 513 10.74 -33.34 -11.78
N GLY A 514 11.21 -34.45 -12.33
CA GLY A 514 12.64 -34.70 -12.55
C GLY A 514 13.27 -33.57 -13.39
N GLN A 515 12.66 -33.25 -14.54
CA GLN A 515 13.12 -32.15 -15.40
C GLN A 515 13.08 -30.80 -14.68
N SER A 516 12.12 -30.58 -13.78
CA SER A 516 11.99 -29.33 -13.06
C SER A 516 13.07 -29.10 -12.00
N LEU A 517 13.70 -30.19 -11.53
CA LEU A 517 14.72 -30.19 -10.49
C LEU A 517 16.13 -30.47 -11.03
N GLU A 518 16.28 -30.71 -12.34
CA GLU A 518 17.58 -30.73 -12.98
C GLU A 518 18.37 -29.44 -12.70
N ASN A 519 19.68 -29.53 -12.81
CA ASN A 519 20.55 -28.38 -12.69
C ASN A 519 20.11 -27.29 -13.64
N GLN A 520 19.71 -26.14 -13.10
CA GLN A 520 19.18 -25.01 -13.88
C GLN A 520 20.21 -23.90 -13.94
N PHE A 521 20.64 -23.57 -15.13
CA PHE A 521 21.49 -22.42 -15.42
C PHE A 521 20.66 -21.43 -16.24
N ILE A 522 20.26 -20.30 -15.65
CA ILE A 522 19.31 -19.34 -16.22
C ILE A 522 19.99 -17.97 -16.33
N PRO A 523 20.70 -17.68 -17.41
CA PRO A 523 21.18 -16.34 -17.73
C PRO A 523 20.05 -15.55 -18.41
N ALA A 524 19.54 -14.52 -17.77
CA ALA A 524 18.39 -13.79 -18.24
C ALA A 524 18.61 -12.28 -18.29
N ILE A 525 17.82 -11.61 -19.11
CA ILE A 525 17.57 -10.18 -19.11
C ILE A 525 16.10 -9.93 -18.86
N GLY A 526 15.76 -8.81 -18.26
CA GLY A 526 14.37 -8.51 -17.90
C GLY A 526 14.06 -7.02 -18.03
N TYR A 527 12.79 -6.76 -18.31
CA TYR A 527 12.20 -5.42 -18.25
C TYR A 527 10.81 -5.50 -17.65
N THR A 528 10.54 -4.60 -16.70
CA THR A 528 9.21 -4.46 -16.10
C THR A 528 8.79 -3.00 -16.18
N TYR A 529 7.60 -2.78 -16.67
CA TYR A 529 6.90 -1.50 -16.65
C TYR A 529 5.73 -1.57 -15.68
N THR A 530 5.60 -0.57 -14.82
CA THR A 530 4.47 -0.42 -13.92
C THR A 530 3.88 0.97 -14.08
N TYR A 531 2.58 1.02 -14.33
CA TYR A 531 1.76 2.22 -14.27
C TYR A 531 0.88 2.15 -13.02
N ASP A 532 0.92 3.21 -12.21
CA ASP A 532 0.12 3.33 -11.00
C ASP A 532 -0.35 4.78 -10.87
N ASP A 533 -1.65 5.02 -10.95
CA ASP A 533 -2.22 6.37 -10.82
C ASP A 533 -2.77 6.66 -9.41
N SER A 534 -2.55 5.78 -8.44
CA SER A 534 -2.92 5.99 -7.03
C SER A 534 -2.31 7.26 -6.41
N PRO A 535 -1.12 7.76 -6.82
CA PRO A 535 -0.61 9.04 -6.34
C PRO A 535 -1.42 10.26 -6.79
N ILE A 536 -2.32 10.11 -7.77
CA ILE A 536 -3.18 11.20 -8.24
C ILE A 536 -4.42 11.28 -7.34
N THR A 537 -4.34 12.08 -6.27
CA THR A 537 -5.38 12.21 -5.24
C THR A 537 -6.71 12.79 -5.74
N THR A 538 -6.72 13.46 -6.89
CA THR A 538 -7.94 14.00 -7.52
C THR A 538 -8.79 12.94 -8.19
N LYS A 539 -8.26 11.74 -8.44
CA LYS A 539 -8.99 10.62 -9.03
C LYS A 539 -9.67 9.79 -7.94
N LYS A 540 -10.93 9.41 -8.18
CA LYS A 540 -11.66 8.46 -7.33
C LYS A 540 -11.39 7.00 -7.72
N ASN A 541 -11.16 6.75 -9.01
CA ASN A 541 -10.91 5.43 -9.57
C ASN A 541 -9.44 5.32 -9.93
N HIS A 542 -8.84 4.18 -9.60
CA HIS A 542 -7.41 3.97 -9.76
C HIS A 542 -7.12 2.76 -10.66
N LEU A 543 -6.18 2.96 -11.57
CA LEU A 543 -5.65 1.94 -12.46
C LEU A 543 -4.20 1.63 -12.07
N TRP A 544 -3.94 0.35 -11.83
CA TRP A 544 -2.60 -0.19 -11.73
C TRP A 544 -2.38 -1.21 -12.85
N TRP A 545 -1.29 -1.07 -13.58
CA TRP A 545 -0.94 -1.97 -14.67
C TRP A 545 0.54 -2.29 -14.61
N GLN A 546 0.89 -3.57 -14.62
CA GLN A 546 2.27 -4.03 -14.70
C GLN A 546 2.44 -5.02 -15.84
N SER A 547 3.44 -4.80 -16.69
CA SER A 547 3.86 -5.75 -17.71
C SER A 547 5.34 -6.04 -17.58
N SER A 548 5.70 -7.31 -17.68
CA SER A 548 7.10 -7.73 -17.64
C SER A 548 7.44 -8.66 -18.79
N ILE A 549 8.66 -8.54 -19.26
CA ILE A 549 9.29 -9.46 -20.21
C ILE A 549 10.60 -9.93 -19.62
N THR A 550 10.80 -11.24 -19.60
CA THR A 550 12.06 -11.88 -19.22
C THR A 550 12.49 -12.79 -20.35
N GLN A 551 13.73 -12.63 -20.77
CA GLN A 551 14.32 -13.43 -21.83
C GLN A 551 15.58 -14.11 -21.26
N ALA A 552 15.68 -15.43 -21.40
CA ALA A 552 16.84 -16.22 -20.98
C ALA A 552 17.56 -16.83 -22.18
N GLY A 553 18.88 -16.82 -22.12
CA GLY A 553 19.78 -17.51 -23.05
C GLY A 553 20.12 -16.78 -24.35
N LEU A 554 19.44 -15.68 -24.73
CA LEU A 554 19.66 -14.99 -26.01
C LEU A 554 21.07 -14.40 -26.16
N ILE A 555 21.60 -13.77 -25.12
CA ILE A 555 22.93 -13.18 -25.16
C ILE A 555 23.99 -14.26 -25.42
N ILE A 556 23.83 -15.40 -24.76
CA ILE A 556 24.74 -16.53 -24.93
C ILE A 556 24.60 -17.10 -26.34
N ASP A 557 23.38 -17.22 -26.86
CA ASP A 557 23.15 -17.64 -28.23
C ASP A 557 23.77 -16.71 -29.26
N ALA A 558 23.67 -15.40 -29.04
CA ALA A 558 24.32 -14.42 -29.91
C ALA A 558 25.84 -14.56 -29.91
N ILE A 559 26.45 -14.84 -28.75
CA ILE A 559 27.87 -15.14 -28.62
C ILE A 559 28.25 -16.42 -29.39
N TYR A 560 27.43 -17.49 -29.25
CA TYR A 560 27.65 -18.74 -29.97
C TYR A 560 27.47 -18.56 -31.47
N ALA A 561 26.52 -17.77 -31.93
CA ALA A 561 26.30 -17.47 -33.33
C ALA A 561 27.49 -16.65 -33.93
N ALA A 562 27.98 -15.68 -33.16
CA ALA A 562 29.21 -14.93 -33.55
C ALA A 562 30.45 -15.84 -33.62
N ALA A 563 30.49 -16.93 -32.83
CA ALA A 563 31.51 -17.96 -32.89
C ALA A 563 31.24 -19.05 -33.96
N GLY A 564 30.30 -18.82 -34.88
CA GLY A 564 30.02 -19.71 -36.03
C GLY A 564 29.16 -20.94 -35.70
N LYS A 565 28.53 -21.00 -34.50
CA LYS A 565 27.62 -22.11 -34.13
C LYS A 565 26.16 -21.74 -34.46
N SER A 566 25.41 -22.70 -35.01
CA SER A 566 24.00 -22.49 -35.36
C SER A 566 23.16 -22.06 -34.16
N PHE A 567 22.27 -21.08 -34.34
CA PHE A 567 21.32 -20.60 -33.35
C PHE A 567 20.37 -21.71 -32.87
N ASN A 568 19.98 -22.62 -33.74
CA ASN A 568 19.03 -23.69 -33.47
C ASN A 568 19.65 -24.95 -32.88
N LYS A 569 20.97 -24.98 -32.61
CA LYS A 569 21.64 -26.15 -32.04
C LYS A 569 21.18 -26.38 -30.59
N ARG A 570 20.81 -27.64 -30.22
CA ARG A 570 20.17 -27.98 -28.93
C ARG A 570 21.13 -28.47 -27.85
N ASP A 571 22.42 -28.46 -28.06
CA ASP A 571 23.43 -28.99 -27.15
C ASP A 571 24.46 -27.93 -26.69
N LYS A 572 24.06 -26.67 -26.72
CA LYS A 572 24.91 -25.58 -26.29
C LYS A 572 25.10 -25.62 -24.78
N GLN A 573 26.32 -25.48 -24.34
CA GLN A 573 26.70 -25.51 -22.94
C GLN A 573 27.52 -24.25 -22.60
N LEU A 574 27.31 -23.73 -21.40
CA LEU A 574 28.16 -22.72 -20.80
C LEU A 574 28.71 -23.28 -19.49
N LEU A 575 30.03 -23.25 -19.30
CA LEU A 575 30.72 -23.85 -18.14
C LEU A 575 30.35 -25.32 -17.93
N GLY A 576 30.18 -26.08 -19.03
CA GLY A 576 29.85 -27.51 -18.96
C GLY A 576 28.37 -27.85 -18.67
N ASN A 577 27.51 -26.87 -18.53
CA ASN A 577 26.09 -27.03 -18.24
C ASN A 577 25.21 -26.48 -19.36
N LYS A 578 24.12 -27.16 -19.68
CA LYS A 578 23.09 -26.62 -20.56
C LYS A 578 22.39 -25.47 -19.87
N PHE A 579 22.14 -24.38 -20.62
CA PHE A 579 21.43 -23.21 -20.10
C PHE A 579 19.99 -23.15 -20.60
N ALA A 580 19.11 -22.59 -19.77
CA ALA A 580 17.73 -22.42 -20.11
C ALA A 580 17.53 -21.31 -21.16
N GLN A 581 16.63 -21.57 -22.11
CA GLN A 581 16.26 -20.64 -23.17
C GLN A 581 14.76 -20.50 -23.21
N PHE A 582 14.27 -19.33 -22.81
CA PHE A 582 12.84 -19.01 -22.85
C PHE A 582 12.60 -17.51 -22.94
N ILE A 583 11.40 -17.16 -23.39
CA ILE A 583 10.82 -15.83 -23.29
C ILE A 583 9.57 -15.94 -22.44
N LYS A 584 9.50 -15.15 -21.37
CA LYS A 584 8.34 -15.07 -20.48
C LYS A 584 7.79 -13.65 -20.50
N VAL A 585 6.52 -13.52 -20.81
CA VAL A 585 5.79 -12.26 -20.78
C VAL A 585 4.64 -12.39 -19.80
N THR A 586 4.49 -11.39 -18.94
CA THR A 586 3.35 -11.30 -18.03
C THR A 586 2.72 -9.92 -18.10
N SER A 587 1.41 -9.84 -17.97
CA SER A 587 0.70 -8.57 -17.83
C SER A 587 -0.39 -8.72 -16.79
N GLU A 588 -0.46 -7.77 -15.87
CA GLU A 588 -1.48 -7.72 -14.82
C GLU A 588 -2.07 -6.32 -14.76
N ILE A 589 -3.38 -6.25 -14.79
CA ILE A 589 -4.16 -5.01 -14.69
C ILE A 589 -5.06 -5.11 -13.47
N ARG A 590 -5.08 -4.07 -12.65
CA ARG A 590 -6.00 -3.91 -11.52
C ARG A 590 -6.73 -2.60 -11.68
N TYR A 591 -8.04 -2.64 -11.53
CA TYR A 591 -8.87 -1.44 -11.58
C TYR A 591 -9.74 -1.36 -10.34
N ASN A 592 -9.60 -0.27 -9.61
CA ASN A 592 -10.38 0.03 -8.42
C ASN A 592 -11.42 1.11 -8.79
N TYR A 593 -12.69 0.72 -8.80
CA TYR A 593 -13.82 1.59 -9.06
C TYR A 593 -14.52 1.94 -7.76
N ALA A 594 -14.54 3.22 -7.40
CA ALA A 594 -15.22 3.73 -6.20
C ALA A 594 -16.71 3.91 -6.48
N LEU A 595 -17.55 3.20 -5.75
CA LEU A 595 -19.02 3.26 -5.86
C LEU A 595 -19.65 4.34 -4.96
N GLY A 596 -18.85 4.98 -4.09
CA GLY A 596 -19.33 5.91 -3.04
C GLY A 596 -19.51 5.23 -1.68
N GLY A 597 -19.59 6.00 -0.59
CA GLY A 597 -19.78 5.46 0.77
C GLY A 597 -18.72 4.43 1.21
N ASN A 598 -17.45 4.60 0.83
CA ASN A 598 -16.34 3.66 1.05
C ASN A 598 -16.58 2.25 0.48
N GLN A 599 -17.38 2.17 -0.60
CA GLN A 599 -17.60 0.93 -1.34
C GLN A 599 -16.73 0.92 -2.60
N HIS A 600 -16.13 -0.22 -2.89
CA HIS A 600 -15.22 -0.40 -4.02
C HIS A 600 -15.52 -1.67 -4.79
N LEU A 601 -15.51 -1.58 -6.10
CA LEU A 601 -15.48 -2.74 -6.99
C LEU A 601 -14.08 -2.84 -7.58
N VAL A 602 -13.35 -3.90 -7.23
CA VAL A 602 -11.95 -4.10 -7.66
C VAL A 602 -11.88 -5.27 -8.61
N GLY A 603 -11.42 -5.02 -9.83
CA GLY A 603 -11.16 -6.03 -10.85
C GLY A 603 -9.67 -6.25 -11.04
N ARG A 604 -9.26 -7.50 -11.23
CA ARG A 604 -7.90 -7.90 -11.60
C ARG A 604 -7.95 -8.84 -12.79
N LEU A 605 -7.11 -8.62 -13.77
CA LEU A 605 -6.86 -9.52 -14.88
C LEU A 605 -5.37 -9.77 -15.01
N MET A 606 -4.95 -11.03 -15.00
CA MET A 606 -3.57 -11.43 -15.17
C MET A 606 -3.46 -12.44 -16.31
N ALA A 607 -2.54 -12.18 -17.23
CA ALA A 607 -2.18 -13.10 -18.31
C ALA A 607 -0.67 -13.28 -18.36
N GLY A 608 -0.21 -14.47 -18.67
CA GLY A 608 1.21 -14.77 -18.82
C GLY A 608 1.45 -15.89 -19.80
N ILE A 609 2.59 -15.82 -20.50
CA ILE A 609 3.08 -16.86 -21.41
C ILE A 609 4.58 -17.01 -21.23
N ALA A 610 5.05 -18.26 -21.20
CA ALA A 610 6.45 -18.63 -21.18
C ALA A 610 6.73 -19.61 -22.33
N TYR A 611 7.52 -19.18 -23.29
CA TYR A 611 7.86 -19.97 -24.48
C TYR A 611 9.31 -20.41 -24.44
N SER A 612 9.55 -21.71 -24.36
CA SER A 612 10.90 -22.32 -24.37
C SER A 612 11.34 -22.64 -25.78
N TYR A 613 12.61 -22.41 -26.08
CA TYR A 613 13.23 -22.65 -27.38
C TYR A 613 14.67 -23.15 -27.24
N GLY A 614 15.34 -23.46 -28.35
CA GLY A 614 16.74 -23.88 -28.40
C GLY A 614 17.05 -25.11 -27.56
N ASN A 615 17.88 -24.97 -26.54
CA ASN A 615 18.27 -26.08 -25.62
C ASN A 615 17.09 -26.61 -24.79
N ALA A 616 16.12 -25.76 -24.49
CA ALA A 616 15.03 -26.11 -23.58
C ALA A 616 13.79 -26.60 -24.34
N THR A 617 13.25 -27.71 -23.95
CA THR A 617 11.96 -28.24 -24.44
C THR A 617 10.80 -27.75 -23.57
N THR A 618 11.08 -27.48 -22.30
CA THR A 618 10.12 -27.02 -21.29
C THR A 618 10.69 -25.81 -20.56
N THR A 619 9.81 -24.95 -20.06
CA THR A 619 10.22 -23.82 -19.21
C THR A 619 10.71 -24.33 -17.86
N PRO A 620 11.81 -23.81 -17.29
CA PRO A 620 12.25 -24.18 -15.95
C PRO A 620 11.11 -24.07 -14.93
N TYR A 621 11.01 -25.03 -14.04
CA TYR A 621 9.91 -25.12 -13.07
C TYR A 621 9.73 -23.85 -12.21
N SER A 622 10.83 -23.23 -11.84
CA SER A 622 10.85 -21.98 -11.10
C SER A 622 10.22 -20.80 -11.87
N GLU A 623 10.14 -20.91 -13.19
CA GLU A 623 9.59 -19.88 -14.08
C GLU A 623 8.21 -20.23 -14.65
N GLN A 624 7.71 -21.46 -14.43
CA GLN A 624 6.36 -21.87 -14.82
C GLN A 624 5.29 -21.19 -13.97
N PHE A 625 4.10 -21.06 -14.55
CA PHE A 625 2.94 -20.49 -13.88
C PHE A 625 2.16 -21.53 -13.09
N TYR A 626 1.49 -21.10 -12.05
CA TYR A 626 0.52 -21.88 -11.27
C TYR A 626 -0.61 -20.96 -10.78
N ILE A 627 -1.71 -21.56 -10.32
CA ILE A 627 -2.86 -20.86 -9.74
C ILE A 627 -3.28 -21.49 -8.41
N GLY A 628 -4.24 -20.82 -7.73
CA GLY A 628 -4.76 -21.18 -6.42
C GLY A 628 -4.08 -20.47 -5.25
N GLY A 629 -4.73 -20.51 -4.11
CA GLY A 629 -4.28 -19.87 -2.86
C GLY A 629 -4.86 -18.47 -2.63
N ALA A 630 -4.50 -17.87 -1.52
CA ALA A 630 -5.10 -16.65 -0.96
C ALA A 630 -5.07 -15.41 -1.88
N ASN A 631 -4.13 -15.33 -2.82
CA ASN A 631 -3.95 -14.19 -3.74
C ASN A 631 -4.21 -14.55 -5.21
N SER A 632 -4.90 -15.66 -5.45
CA SER A 632 -5.24 -16.18 -6.77
C SER A 632 -6.70 -16.63 -6.77
N ILE A 633 -7.01 -17.89 -7.07
CA ILE A 633 -8.37 -18.45 -6.98
C ILE A 633 -8.58 -19.00 -5.58
N ARG A 634 -9.23 -18.24 -4.71
CA ARG A 634 -9.31 -18.47 -3.26
C ARG A 634 -10.10 -19.73 -2.84
N ALA A 635 -10.88 -20.30 -3.74
CA ALA A 635 -11.57 -21.55 -3.49
C ALA A 635 -10.65 -22.78 -3.53
N PHE A 636 -9.47 -22.65 -4.10
CA PHE A 636 -8.57 -23.77 -4.38
C PHE A 636 -7.19 -23.54 -3.75
N THR A 637 -6.57 -24.61 -3.30
CA THR A 637 -5.20 -24.54 -2.76
C THR A 637 -4.19 -24.24 -3.86
N ILE A 638 -3.02 -23.77 -3.47
CA ILE A 638 -1.93 -23.49 -4.41
C ILE A 638 -1.57 -24.74 -5.20
N ARG A 639 -1.45 -24.61 -6.54
CA ARG A 639 -1.11 -25.73 -7.44
C ARG A 639 -2.06 -26.91 -7.32
N SER A 640 -3.37 -26.67 -7.26
CA SER A 640 -4.38 -27.74 -7.25
C SER A 640 -5.25 -27.78 -8.51
N ILE A 641 -5.01 -26.85 -9.45
CA ILE A 641 -5.75 -26.71 -10.69
C ILE A 641 -4.79 -26.62 -11.87
N GLY A 642 -5.14 -27.27 -12.98
CA GLY A 642 -4.39 -27.27 -14.22
C GLY A 642 -3.23 -28.26 -14.27
N PRO A 643 -2.47 -28.30 -15.37
CA PRO A 643 -2.72 -27.55 -16.60
C PRO A 643 -3.95 -28.03 -17.36
N GLY A 644 -4.73 -27.08 -17.91
CA GLY A 644 -5.96 -27.36 -18.65
C GLY A 644 -6.93 -28.24 -17.87
N SER A 645 -7.39 -29.33 -18.46
CA SER A 645 -8.26 -30.33 -17.81
C SER A 645 -7.51 -31.51 -17.18
N TYR A 646 -6.17 -31.43 -17.10
CA TYR A 646 -5.37 -32.48 -16.44
C TYR A 646 -5.62 -32.50 -14.93
N HIS A 647 -5.79 -33.70 -14.40
CA HIS A 647 -5.86 -33.93 -12.96
C HIS A 647 -4.99 -35.16 -12.62
N PRO A 648 -4.04 -35.03 -11.69
CA PRO A 648 -3.16 -36.11 -11.33
C PRO A 648 -3.92 -37.24 -10.61
N THR A 649 -3.63 -38.47 -10.95
CA THR A 649 -4.24 -39.68 -10.34
C THR A 649 -3.71 -39.95 -8.94
N ASP A 650 -2.47 -39.60 -8.65
CA ASP A 650 -1.87 -39.68 -7.30
C ASP A 650 -1.94 -38.29 -6.62
N SER A 651 -2.79 -38.19 -5.61
CA SER A 651 -3.03 -36.93 -4.87
C SER A 651 -1.85 -36.54 -3.95
N LYS A 652 -0.88 -37.38 -3.68
CA LYS A 652 0.17 -37.06 -2.69
C LYS A 652 1.18 -36.03 -3.20
N TYR A 653 1.56 -36.12 -4.48
CA TYR A 653 2.56 -35.24 -5.11
C TYR A 653 2.03 -34.52 -6.35
N GLY A 654 0.76 -34.72 -6.67
CA GLY A 654 0.11 -34.14 -7.86
C GLY A 654 0.24 -32.64 -7.97
N TYR A 655 0.34 -31.92 -6.83
CA TYR A 655 0.54 -30.47 -6.82
C TYR A 655 1.87 -30.03 -7.48
N LEU A 656 2.84 -30.93 -7.63
CA LEU A 656 4.11 -30.63 -8.27
C LEU A 656 3.98 -30.56 -9.79
N ASP A 657 3.03 -31.30 -10.38
CA ASP A 657 2.81 -31.36 -11.83
C ASP A 657 1.83 -30.28 -12.32
N GLN A 658 1.12 -29.61 -11.40
CA GLN A 658 0.08 -28.66 -11.73
C GLN A 658 0.65 -27.26 -11.97
N THR A 659 1.50 -27.17 -12.99
CA THR A 659 2.11 -25.94 -13.50
C THR A 659 1.92 -25.84 -15.01
N GLY A 660 2.08 -24.65 -15.59
CA GLY A 660 1.90 -24.44 -17.02
C GLY A 660 2.76 -23.34 -17.60
N ASP A 661 2.78 -23.27 -18.92
CA ASP A 661 3.47 -22.26 -19.71
C ASP A 661 2.59 -21.03 -20.00
N ILE A 662 1.27 -21.18 -19.91
CA ILE A 662 0.30 -20.10 -20.07
C ILE A 662 -0.50 -19.98 -18.79
N LYS A 663 -0.81 -18.74 -18.37
CA LYS A 663 -1.70 -18.42 -17.25
C LYS A 663 -2.72 -17.38 -17.70
N ILE A 664 -3.98 -17.62 -17.35
CA ILE A 664 -5.03 -16.60 -17.41
C ILE A 664 -5.78 -16.65 -16.09
N GLU A 665 -5.92 -15.49 -15.45
CA GLU A 665 -6.60 -15.35 -14.16
C GLU A 665 -7.37 -14.04 -14.13
N ALA A 666 -8.62 -14.10 -13.69
CA ALA A 666 -9.50 -12.95 -13.51
C ALA A 666 -10.13 -13.00 -12.12
N ASN A 667 -10.12 -11.88 -11.42
CA ASN A 667 -10.68 -11.73 -10.09
C ASN A 667 -11.57 -10.49 -10.07
N LEU A 668 -12.73 -10.60 -9.43
CA LEU A 668 -13.63 -9.48 -9.17
C LEU A 668 -14.00 -9.50 -7.70
N GLU A 669 -13.81 -8.37 -7.00
CA GLU A 669 -14.10 -8.25 -5.57
C GLU A 669 -14.90 -6.98 -5.30
N TYR A 670 -16.07 -7.13 -4.70
CA TYR A 670 -16.85 -6.03 -4.15
C TYR A 670 -16.54 -5.90 -2.66
N ARG A 671 -16.02 -4.74 -2.29
CA ARG A 671 -15.63 -4.36 -0.93
C ARG A 671 -16.61 -3.34 -0.39
N PHE A 672 -17.12 -3.57 0.83
CA PHE A 672 -18.10 -2.68 1.46
C PHE A 672 -17.81 -2.52 2.95
N PRO A 673 -18.07 -1.34 3.53
CA PRO A 673 -17.93 -1.13 4.95
C PRO A 673 -18.99 -1.92 5.71
N ILE A 674 -18.61 -2.52 6.82
CA ILE A 674 -19.53 -3.14 7.77
C ILE A 674 -19.66 -2.25 8.99
N LEU A 675 -18.50 -1.88 9.58
CA LEU A 675 -18.48 -1.16 10.84
C LEU A 675 -17.08 -0.63 11.15
N GLY A 676 -16.92 0.70 11.24
CA GLY A 676 -15.60 1.30 11.50
C GLY A 676 -14.55 0.73 10.55
N ASP A 677 -13.50 0.16 11.10
CA ASP A 677 -12.38 -0.43 10.35
C ASP A 677 -12.65 -1.86 9.82
N LEU A 678 -13.86 -2.40 10.08
CA LEU A 678 -14.25 -3.71 9.59
C LEU A 678 -15.00 -3.59 8.27
N HIS A 679 -14.47 -4.23 7.23
CA HIS A 679 -15.03 -4.29 5.89
C HIS A 679 -15.40 -5.71 5.51
N GLY A 680 -16.47 -5.85 4.74
CA GLY A 680 -16.87 -7.09 4.09
C GLY A 680 -16.36 -7.12 2.66
N ALA A 681 -16.22 -8.32 2.11
CA ALA A 681 -15.99 -8.52 0.69
C ALA A 681 -16.76 -9.73 0.17
N THR A 682 -17.22 -9.64 -1.07
CA THR A 682 -17.65 -10.79 -1.86
C THR A 682 -16.81 -10.85 -3.12
N PHE A 683 -16.52 -12.04 -3.61
CA PHE A 683 -15.62 -12.17 -4.72
C PHE A 683 -16.00 -13.30 -5.69
N LEU A 684 -15.50 -13.16 -6.91
CA LEU A 684 -15.57 -14.16 -7.97
C LEU A 684 -14.18 -14.28 -8.58
N ASP A 685 -13.61 -15.47 -8.55
CA ASP A 685 -12.26 -15.79 -9.04
C ASP A 685 -12.36 -16.84 -10.15
N ALA A 686 -11.70 -16.62 -11.28
CA ALA A 686 -11.65 -17.54 -12.40
C ALA A 686 -10.21 -17.63 -12.95
N GLY A 687 -9.80 -18.80 -13.40
CA GLY A 687 -8.50 -18.94 -14.06
C GLY A 687 -8.05 -20.38 -14.25
N ASN A 688 -6.96 -20.53 -14.98
CA ASN A 688 -6.24 -21.79 -15.15
C ASN A 688 -4.83 -21.53 -15.68
N VAL A 689 -4.04 -22.57 -15.72
CA VAL A 689 -2.76 -22.64 -16.44
C VAL A 689 -2.84 -23.70 -17.53
N TRP A 690 -2.03 -23.59 -18.58
CA TRP A 690 -1.97 -24.56 -19.68
C TRP A 690 -0.53 -24.74 -20.15
N LEU A 691 -0.30 -25.87 -20.83
CA LEU A 691 0.93 -26.13 -21.56
C LEU A 691 0.82 -25.58 -22.99
N LEU A 692 1.92 -25.06 -23.51
CA LEU A 692 2.01 -24.67 -24.93
C LEU A 692 2.12 -25.88 -25.85
N ARG A 693 2.83 -26.92 -25.40
CA ARG A 693 3.07 -28.15 -26.16
C ARG A 693 2.24 -29.30 -25.60
N ASN A 694 1.95 -30.26 -26.45
CA ASN A 694 1.32 -31.48 -26.00
C ASN A 694 2.29 -32.25 -25.09
N ASP A 695 1.77 -32.77 -23.98
CA ASP A 695 2.49 -33.60 -23.03
C ASP A 695 1.66 -34.88 -22.78
N GLU A 696 2.19 -36.02 -23.17
CA GLU A 696 1.51 -37.31 -23.04
C GLU A 696 1.26 -37.71 -21.58
N GLN A 697 2.07 -37.21 -20.65
CA GLN A 697 1.93 -37.46 -19.22
C GLN A 697 0.87 -36.55 -18.57
N ARG A 698 0.56 -35.44 -19.20
CA ARG A 698 -0.47 -34.48 -18.75
C ARG A 698 -1.56 -34.31 -19.82
N PRO A 699 -2.34 -35.35 -20.13
CA PRO A 699 -3.37 -35.32 -21.16
C PRO A 699 -4.41 -34.26 -20.83
N GLY A 700 -4.83 -33.50 -21.85
CA GLY A 700 -5.75 -32.36 -21.66
C GLY A 700 -5.11 -31.07 -21.16
N GLY A 701 -3.78 -31.07 -20.88
CA GLY A 701 -3.06 -29.90 -20.38
C GLY A 701 -2.76 -28.84 -21.43
N GLN A 702 -2.82 -29.16 -22.74
CA GLN A 702 -2.47 -28.22 -23.80
C GLN A 702 -3.53 -27.15 -24.01
N PHE A 703 -3.09 -25.90 -24.21
CA PHE A 703 -3.94 -24.76 -24.53
C PHE A 703 -4.62 -24.92 -25.89
N LYS A 704 -5.95 -24.73 -25.92
CA LYS A 704 -6.76 -24.74 -27.16
C LYS A 704 -7.71 -23.55 -27.16
N TRP A 705 -7.63 -22.68 -28.16
CA TRP A 705 -8.46 -21.48 -28.29
C TRP A 705 -9.98 -21.75 -28.29
N ASN A 706 -10.39 -22.90 -28.86
CA ASN A 706 -11.78 -23.26 -28.95
C ASN A 706 -12.40 -23.83 -27.68
N ARG A 707 -11.61 -24.06 -26.62
CA ARG A 707 -12.12 -24.63 -25.36
C ARG A 707 -11.55 -24.03 -24.08
N PHE A 708 -10.60 -23.07 -24.13
CA PHE A 708 -9.90 -22.58 -22.92
C PHE A 708 -10.87 -22.06 -21.85
N TRP A 709 -12.03 -21.46 -22.26
CA TRP A 709 -13.06 -20.99 -21.32
C TRP A 709 -13.76 -22.13 -20.56
N LYS A 710 -13.80 -23.37 -21.12
CA LYS A 710 -14.33 -24.57 -20.47
C LYS A 710 -13.35 -25.15 -19.46
N ASP A 711 -12.07 -24.84 -19.64
CA ASP A 711 -11.00 -25.28 -18.77
C ASP A 711 -10.77 -24.30 -17.60
N LEU A 712 -11.53 -23.20 -17.49
CA LEU A 712 -11.40 -22.27 -16.37
C LEU A 712 -11.98 -22.87 -15.09
N ALA A 713 -11.19 -22.90 -14.03
CA ALA A 713 -11.73 -23.12 -12.70
C ALA A 713 -12.44 -21.86 -12.22
N LEU A 714 -13.53 -22.02 -11.49
CA LEU A 714 -14.33 -20.91 -10.98
C LEU A 714 -14.57 -21.08 -9.48
N GLY A 715 -14.36 -20.02 -8.73
CA GLY A 715 -14.64 -19.95 -7.31
C GLY A 715 -15.28 -18.62 -6.92
N THR A 716 -16.09 -18.65 -5.89
CA THR A 716 -16.66 -17.46 -5.25
C THR A 716 -16.41 -17.49 -3.76
N GLY A 717 -16.85 -16.47 -3.05
CA GLY A 717 -16.76 -16.49 -1.59
C GLY A 717 -17.04 -15.16 -0.96
N ILE A 718 -16.88 -15.17 0.35
CA ILE A 718 -17.02 -14.00 1.22
C ILE A 718 -15.76 -13.82 2.04
N GLY A 719 -15.50 -12.60 2.46
CA GLY A 719 -14.35 -12.32 3.29
C GLY A 719 -14.58 -11.15 4.24
N LEU A 720 -13.82 -11.15 5.32
CA LEU A 720 -13.74 -10.06 6.27
C LEU A 720 -12.36 -9.40 6.17
N ARG A 721 -12.33 -8.08 6.30
CA ARG A 721 -11.13 -7.23 6.28
C ARG A 721 -11.17 -6.37 7.51
N TYR A 722 -10.14 -6.43 8.34
CA TYR A 722 -9.98 -5.51 9.46
C TYR A 722 -8.79 -4.59 9.16
N ASP A 723 -9.09 -3.33 8.88
CA ASP A 723 -8.11 -2.32 8.48
C ASP A 723 -7.61 -1.56 9.71
N LEU A 724 -6.35 -1.77 10.06
CA LEU A 724 -5.66 -1.11 11.17
C LEU A 724 -4.89 0.15 10.71
N THR A 725 -5.16 0.67 9.51
CA THR A 725 -4.43 1.76 8.83
C THR A 725 -3.02 1.39 8.37
N PHE A 726 -2.22 0.74 9.20
CA PHE A 726 -0.87 0.26 8.87
C PHE A 726 -0.85 -1.23 8.44
N LEU A 727 -1.93 -1.96 8.68
CA LEU A 727 -2.05 -3.38 8.42
C LEU A 727 -3.51 -3.77 8.18
N VAL A 728 -3.78 -4.52 7.13
CA VAL A 728 -5.10 -5.13 6.88
C VAL A 728 -5.02 -6.62 7.18
N ILE A 729 -5.81 -7.10 8.15
CA ILE A 729 -5.98 -8.53 8.42
C ILE A 729 -7.22 -9.00 7.67
N ARG A 730 -7.10 -10.06 6.88
CA ARG A 730 -8.24 -10.62 6.17
C ARG A 730 -8.43 -12.11 6.43
N VAL A 731 -9.70 -12.49 6.41
CA VAL A 731 -10.14 -13.89 6.41
C VAL A 731 -11.05 -14.08 5.23
N ASP A 732 -10.68 -14.97 4.31
CA ASP A 732 -11.47 -15.30 3.13
C ASP A 732 -11.99 -16.73 3.25
N TRP A 733 -13.27 -16.91 2.95
CA TRP A 733 -13.91 -18.22 2.78
C TRP A 733 -14.29 -18.38 1.31
N GLY A 734 -13.47 -19.15 0.58
CA GLY A 734 -13.68 -19.48 -0.83
C GLY A 734 -14.54 -20.73 -1.00
N ILE A 735 -15.37 -20.73 -2.04
CA ILE A 735 -16.27 -21.80 -2.43
C ILE A 735 -16.06 -22.09 -3.89
N GLY A 736 -15.58 -23.29 -4.23
CA GLY A 736 -15.41 -23.76 -5.60
C GLY A 736 -16.76 -23.98 -6.28
N LEU A 737 -16.89 -23.46 -7.48
CA LEU A 737 -18.07 -23.61 -8.33
C LEU A 737 -17.82 -24.60 -9.48
N HIS A 738 -16.61 -24.58 -10.04
CA HIS A 738 -16.24 -25.40 -11.18
C HIS A 738 -14.77 -25.74 -11.18
N VAL A 739 -14.45 -26.99 -11.55
CA VAL A 739 -13.09 -27.47 -11.85
C VAL A 739 -13.01 -27.98 -13.28
N PRO A 740 -11.86 -27.81 -13.97
CA PRO A 740 -11.73 -28.11 -15.40
C PRO A 740 -11.67 -29.60 -15.75
N TYR A 741 -11.61 -30.48 -14.78
CA TYR A 741 -11.50 -31.92 -14.96
C TYR A 741 -12.79 -32.66 -14.60
N ASP A 742 -12.93 -33.88 -15.07
CA ASP A 742 -14.11 -34.70 -14.79
C ASP A 742 -14.08 -35.18 -13.33
N THR A 743 -15.14 -34.89 -12.60
CA THR A 743 -15.36 -35.32 -11.20
C THR A 743 -16.41 -36.42 -11.08
N GLY A 744 -16.97 -36.88 -12.19
CA GLY A 744 -18.12 -37.79 -12.22
C GLY A 744 -19.46 -37.10 -11.95
N LYS A 745 -19.48 -35.79 -11.59
CA LYS A 745 -20.70 -35.02 -11.35
C LYS A 745 -21.09 -34.23 -12.60
N LYS A 746 -22.31 -34.45 -13.08
CA LYS A 746 -22.86 -33.75 -14.25
C LYS A 746 -23.27 -32.33 -13.92
N GLY A 747 -23.16 -31.43 -14.87
CA GLY A 747 -23.55 -30.02 -14.79
C GLY A 747 -22.37 -29.07 -14.59
N TYR A 748 -22.64 -27.76 -14.64
CA TYR A 748 -21.60 -26.73 -14.52
C TYR A 748 -20.99 -26.73 -13.12
N TYR A 749 -21.82 -26.82 -12.06
CA TYR A 749 -21.34 -27.05 -10.69
C TYR A 749 -20.94 -28.52 -10.55
N ASN A 750 -19.63 -28.78 -10.73
CA ASN A 750 -19.10 -30.14 -10.75
C ASN A 750 -18.24 -30.52 -9.53
N ILE A 751 -18.26 -29.74 -8.46
CA ILE A 751 -17.57 -30.09 -7.21
C ILE A 751 -18.27 -31.28 -6.56
N PRO A 752 -17.58 -32.41 -6.29
CA PRO A 752 -18.22 -33.65 -5.80
C PRO A 752 -18.94 -33.47 -4.48
N LYS A 753 -18.25 -32.96 -3.47
CA LYS A 753 -18.79 -32.62 -2.16
C LYS A 753 -18.49 -31.17 -1.86
N PHE A 754 -19.42 -30.47 -1.23
CA PHE A 754 -19.26 -29.04 -0.88
C PHE A 754 -17.93 -28.76 -0.14
N LYS A 755 -17.52 -29.67 0.76
CA LYS A 755 -16.25 -29.55 1.49
C LYS A 755 -15.00 -29.63 0.62
N ASP A 756 -15.07 -30.30 -0.53
CA ASP A 756 -13.94 -30.47 -1.43
C ASP A 756 -13.61 -29.19 -2.21
N GLY A 757 -14.59 -28.28 -2.30
CA GLY A 757 -14.43 -26.96 -2.92
C GLY A 757 -14.28 -25.82 -1.91
N MET A 758 -14.01 -26.09 -0.63
CA MET A 758 -13.91 -25.04 0.39
C MET A 758 -12.45 -24.69 0.68
N GLY A 759 -12.12 -23.40 0.59
CA GLY A 759 -10.84 -22.83 1.01
C GLY A 759 -11.04 -21.75 2.06
N VAL A 760 -10.31 -21.84 3.18
CA VAL A 760 -10.27 -20.77 4.19
C VAL A 760 -8.85 -20.22 4.25
N HIS A 761 -8.72 -18.93 4.09
CA HIS A 761 -7.43 -18.24 4.07
C HIS A 761 -7.41 -17.12 5.11
N LEU A 762 -6.42 -17.15 5.98
CA LEU A 762 -6.01 -16.02 6.81
C LEU A 762 -4.81 -15.36 6.12
N ALA A 763 -4.88 -14.08 5.85
CA ALA A 763 -3.79 -13.37 5.17
C ALA A 763 -3.68 -11.91 5.63
N ILE A 764 -2.56 -11.29 5.29
CA ILE A 764 -2.27 -9.89 5.56
C ILE A 764 -2.31 -9.13 4.23
N GLY A 765 -2.94 -7.94 4.24
CA GLY A 765 -3.13 -7.11 3.05
C GLY A 765 -4.33 -7.53 2.19
N TYR A 766 -4.61 -6.73 1.17
CA TYR A 766 -5.60 -7.08 0.15
C TYR A 766 -5.05 -8.15 -0.80
N PRO A 767 -5.92 -8.97 -1.45
CA PRO A 767 -5.44 -10.05 -2.34
C PRO A 767 -4.78 -9.52 -3.62
N PHE A 768 -5.19 -8.32 -4.02
CA PHE A 768 -4.66 -7.60 -5.18
C PHE A 768 -4.97 -6.10 -5.09
#